data_64298176609bc177a35a458c93387d47
#
_entry.id   64298176609bc177a35a458c93387d47
#
_cell.length_a   1.000
_cell.length_b   1.000
_cell.length_c   1.000
_cell.angle_alpha   90.00
_cell.angle_beta   90.00
_cell.angle_gamma   90.00
#
_symmetry.space_group_name_H-M   'P 1'
#
loop_
_entity.id
_entity.type
_entity.pdbx_description
1 polymer ?
#
loop_
_entity_poly.entity_id
_entity_poly.type
_entity_poly.pdbx_seq_one_letter_code
_entity_poly.pdbx_strand_id
1 'polypeptide(L)'
;MLDVLNRYAHGFVVVAVTLACRRRRVFEALQRSPQTAEELTGALSANSGHLAVALRMFESLGWLDRDADKRYRTTPALAQQQLIPDDVWRLFEADMDAYLRRGDGTLLRPWLARMKQRWGVDDALIADYLDSLLVVPVLAQLTKREILREQPARDFRDLPNGVRDEVIELLEFLGWLEGAAGARRLTPPGEFMFDRAMNLGVAESYRTMLAALDDLLFGDAAAVFALRPDGHENHVDRTMNVLASGHMHDRYFAEVEEILVAIFSREPFSSQPRYVADMGSGDGTFLKRVYETVRDKTPRGRALDRYPLTMIGIDLNRASLDATSRTLHDIDHVVVTGDIGNPQGVADSLRQLGVDPGAVLHIRSFLDHDRPYIPPSDRATLEARLAADYRGVYVDRRGQAISPAAAVQSLVEHLSRWAGIVNEHGFILLEVHCQEPLVVREFLDQSESLYFDAIEAFSHQLLIEADAALLAAAEAGLFPRREQFRKFPGFMPYCRITLNLFERRPYRVRFARPADVPALLRLEDACWSVELRTSAAELARRIAVYPLGQWVLELDGEIVGVVYSQRVAAIDALRSAKWADIGSLHDPRGPLVQLLGLNVLPDKQQLGLGDQLLDLMLMRSALQGGVRGVVGLTRCKDFAGQSLEELAAYVAARDSAGLPLDPVLQFHHRHGANILGPVADYRPADKANLGTGILLHYDYSGPGTSLSVQGQSQLHVGAPSVESSLRALLGPKRQSAFARDRSLRDMGLDSLALL
;
A
#
# COMPACT_ATOMS: atom_id res chain seq x y z
N MET A 1 15.12 -9.78 -13.74
CA MET A 1 14.00 -9.64 -14.71
C MET A 1 12.88 -8.77 -14.16
N LEU A 2 12.44 -8.92 -12.90
CA LEU A 2 11.46 -8.02 -12.29
C LEU A 2 11.96 -6.57 -12.28
N ASP A 3 13.23 -6.39 -11.92
CA ASP A 3 13.89 -5.07 -11.92
C ASP A 3 13.81 -4.40 -13.30
N VAL A 4 14.01 -5.18 -14.38
CA VAL A 4 13.91 -4.69 -15.77
C VAL A 4 12.46 -4.35 -16.13
N LEU A 5 11.49 -5.19 -15.73
CA LEU A 5 10.07 -4.91 -15.94
C LEU A 5 9.65 -3.60 -15.27
N ASN A 6 10.07 -3.40 -14.00
CA ASN A 6 9.79 -2.16 -13.28
C ASN A 6 10.48 -0.95 -13.94
N ARG A 7 11.75 -1.09 -14.38
CA ARG A 7 12.44 0.00 -15.10
C ARG A 7 11.72 0.41 -16.38
N TYR A 8 11.15 -0.54 -17.11
CA TYR A 8 10.34 -0.21 -18.30
C TYR A 8 9.08 0.57 -17.92
N ALA A 9 8.34 0.13 -16.91
CA ALA A 9 7.15 0.88 -16.45
C ALA A 9 7.53 2.28 -15.95
N HIS A 10 8.62 2.39 -15.17
CA HIS A 10 9.14 3.68 -14.70
C HIS A 10 9.59 4.58 -15.84
N GLY A 11 10.40 4.07 -16.75
CA GLY A 11 10.96 4.82 -17.86
C GLY A 11 9.89 5.44 -18.74
N PHE A 12 8.83 4.71 -19.01
CA PHE A 12 7.71 5.19 -19.83
C PHE A 12 7.08 6.47 -19.26
N VAL A 13 6.97 6.60 -17.96
CA VAL A 13 6.42 7.79 -17.29
C VAL A 13 7.49 8.87 -17.08
N VAL A 14 8.68 8.47 -16.60
CA VAL A 14 9.79 9.39 -16.31
C VAL A 14 10.21 10.16 -17.53
N VAL A 15 10.35 9.52 -18.71
CA VAL A 15 10.74 10.17 -19.95
C VAL A 15 9.72 11.24 -20.33
N ALA A 16 8.43 10.94 -20.30
CA ALA A 16 7.36 11.89 -20.64
C ALA A 16 7.38 13.13 -19.74
N VAL A 17 7.41 12.93 -18.41
CA VAL A 17 7.39 14.00 -17.42
C VAL A 17 8.68 14.84 -17.50
N THR A 18 9.83 14.20 -17.73
CA THR A 18 11.13 14.90 -17.89
C THR A 18 11.11 15.83 -19.09
N LEU A 19 10.62 15.37 -20.24
CA LEU A 19 10.56 16.16 -21.45
C LEU A 19 9.64 17.38 -21.32
N ALA A 20 8.46 17.20 -20.68
CA ALA A 20 7.54 18.29 -20.41
C ALA A 20 8.14 19.34 -19.48
N CYS A 21 8.76 18.90 -18.36
CA CYS A 21 9.42 19.80 -17.40
C CYS A 21 10.63 20.52 -18.00
N ARG A 22 11.42 19.85 -18.86
CA ARG A 22 12.58 20.44 -19.53
C ARG A 22 12.16 21.53 -20.51
N ARG A 23 11.14 21.31 -21.34
CA ARG A 23 10.60 22.33 -22.27
C ARG A 23 10.17 23.61 -21.56
N ARG A 24 9.68 23.50 -20.34
CA ARG A 24 9.22 24.61 -19.50
C ARG A 24 10.26 25.12 -18.50
N ARG A 25 11.52 24.66 -18.62
CA ARG A 25 12.67 25.11 -17.85
C ARG A 25 12.52 24.93 -16.32
N VAL A 26 11.83 23.89 -15.89
CA VAL A 26 11.67 23.58 -14.46
C VAL A 26 13.05 23.31 -13.82
N PHE A 27 13.89 22.54 -14.49
CA PHE A 27 15.22 22.20 -13.99
C PHE A 27 16.15 23.40 -13.89
N GLU A 28 16.13 24.29 -14.89
CA GLU A 28 16.93 25.53 -14.88
C GLU A 28 16.47 26.48 -13.76
N ALA A 29 15.17 26.52 -13.44
CA ALA A 29 14.66 27.30 -12.32
C ALA A 29 15.22 26.78 -10.99
N LEU A 30 15.22 25.45 -10.78
CA LEU A 30 15.75 24.81 -9.59
C LEU A 30 17.28 24.87 -9.48
N GLN A 31 17.99 24.87 -10.60
CA GLN A 31 19.46 25.04 -10.64
C GLN A 31 19.90 26.45 -10.21
N ARG A 32 19.06 27.46 -10.39
CA ARG A 32 19.36 28.83 -9.97
C ARG A 32 19.31 28.99 -8.44
N SER A 33 18.30 28.40 -7.82
CA SER A 33 18.11 28.41 -6.35
C SER A 33 17.12 27.34 -5.92
N PRO A 34 17.23 26.80 -4.69
CA PRO A 34 16.21 25.94 -4.10
C PRO A 34 14.87 26.67 -3.99
N GLN A 35 13.77 26.02 -4.39
CA GLN A 35 12.42 26.61 -4.40
C GLN A 35 11.39 25.62 -3.85
N THR A 36 10.32 26.15 -3.25
CA THR A 36 9.14 25.36 -2.91
C THR A 36 8.31 25.08 -4.17
N ALA A 37 7.38 24.12 -4.10
CA ALA A 37 6.45 23.87 -5.20
C ALA A 37 5.60 25.12 -5.52
N GLU A 38 5.19 25.90 -4.51
CA GLU A 38 4.41 27.12 -4.67
C GLU A 38 5.21 28.22 -5.40
N GLU A 39 6.48 28.41 -5.02
CA GLU A 39 7.37 29.39 -5.68
C GLU A 39 7.57 29.03 -7.17
N LEU A 40 7.81 27.75 -7.48
CA LEU A 40 7.92 27.26 -8.85
C LEU A 40 6.62 27.40 -9.63
N THR A 41 5.48 27.09 -9.01
CA THR A 41 4.14 27.26 -9.61
C THR A 41 3.93 28.70 -10.06
N GLY A 42 4.23 29.65 -9.19
CA GLY A 42 4.10 31.08 -9.51
C GLY A 42 5.07 31.53 -10.59
N ALA A 43 6.35 31.12 -10.51
CA ALA A 43 7.39 31.50 -11.47
C ALA A 43 7.16 30.96 -12.89
N LEU A 44 6.55 29.75 -13.01
CA LEU A 44 6.37 29.04 -14.26
C LEU A 44 4.92 29.08 -14.77
N SER A 45 4.01 29.71 -14.04
CA SER A 45 2.55 29.68 -14.31
C SER A 45 2.04 28.25 -14.47
N ALA A 46 2.46 27.35 -13.57
CA ALA A 46 2.14 25.93 -13.64
C ALA A 46 0.85 25.60 -12.88
N ASN A 47 0.26 24.45 -13.14
CA ASN A 47 -0.78 23.84 -12.32
C ASN A 47 -0.14 23.23 -11.07
N SER A 48 -0.46 23.78 -9.90
CA SER A 48 0.25 23.50 -8.65
C SER A 48 0.26 22.04 -8.25
N GLY A 49 -0.84 21.33 -8.46
CA GLY A 49 -0.96 19.91 -8.14
C GLY A 49 -0.13 19.03 -9.06
N HIS A 50 -0.28 19.19 -10.37
CA HIS A 50 0.46 18.38 -11.34
C HIS A 50 1.96 18.66 -11.30
N LEU A 51 2.38 19.91 -11.08
CA LEU A 51 3.80 20.21 -10.88
C LEU A 51 4.35 19.53 -9.62
N ALA A 52 3.59 19.50 -8.52
CA ALA A 52 3.99 18.82 -7.30
C ALA A 52 4.14 17.29 -7.51
N VAL A 53 3.32 16.66 -8.36
CA VAL A 53 3.49 15.25 -8.76
C VAL A 53 4.82 15.03 -9.48
N ALA A 54 5.14 15.89 -10.45
CA ALA A 54 6.42 15.81 -11.18
C ALA A 54 7.62 15.97 -10.23
N LEU A 55 7.58 16.96 -9.34
CA LEU A 55 8.65 17.20 -8.36
C LEU A 55 8.84 16.02 -7.41
N ARG A 56 7.74 15.42 -6.92
CA ARG A 56 7.78 14.24 -6.07
C ARG A 56 8.39 13.03 -6.80
N MET A 57 8.06 12.83 -8.09
CA MET A 57 8.64 11.78 -8.91
C MET A 57 10.17 11.99 -9.04
N PHE A 58 10.64 13.22 -9.29
CA PHE A 58 12.08 13.52 -9.36
C PHE A 58 12.78 13.39 -8.00
N GLU A 59 12.10 13.68 -6.89
CA GLU A 59 12.59 13.38 -5.53
C GLU A 59 12.78 11.87 -5.35
N SER A 60 11.80 11.07 -5.78
CA SER A 60 11.87 9.61 -5.74
C SER A 60 12.99 9.02 -6.59
N LEU A 61 13.31 9.64 -7.73
CA LEU A 61 14.47 9.27 -8.57
C LEU A 61 15.83 9.68 -7.97
N GLY A 62 15.84 10.55 -6.97
CA GLY A 62 17.04 11.13 -6.45
C GLY A 62 17.63 12.26 -7.29
N TRP A 63 16.90 12.78 -8.26
CA TRP A 63 17.30 13.96 -9.04
C TRP A 63 17.10 15.25 -8.26
N LEU A 64 16.14 15.24 -7.33
CA LEU A 64 15.89 16.32 -6.39
C LEU A 64 15.97 15.79 -4.95
N ASP A 65 16.39 16.66 -4.04
CA ASP A 65 16.25 16.49 -2.60
C ASP A 65 15.31 17.58 -2.07
N ARG A 66 14.50 17.25 -1.06
CA ARG A 66 13.59 18.19 -0.40
C ARG A 66 14.05 18.43 1.02
N ASP A 67 14.30 19.68 1.40
CA ASP A 67 14.72 20.05 2.74
C ASP A 67 13.56 20.22 3.73
N ALA A 68 13.89 20.56 4.98
CA ALA A 68 12.90 20.73 6.06
C ALA A 68 11.92 21.90 5.79
N ASP A 69 12.35 22.91 5.02
CA ASP A 69 11.54 24.06 4.61
C ASP A 69 10.72 23.75 3.33
N LYS A 70 10.65 22.47 2.94
CA LYS A 70 9.96 21.96 1.75
C LYS A 70 10.50 22.50 0.43
N ARG A 71 11.76 22.97 0.39
CA ARG A 71 12.42 23.45 -0.81
C ARG A 71 13.08 22.31 -1.53
N TYR A 72 12.87 22.24 -2.83
CA TYR A 72 13.54 21.29 -3.72
C TYR A 72 14.89 21.83 -4.15
N ARG A 73 15.91 20.98 -4.04
CA ARG A 73 17.30 21.23 -4.49
C ARG A 73 17.68 20.17 -5.51
N THR A 74 18.44 20.58 -6.52
CA THR A 74 18.99 19.65 -7.49
C THR A 74 20.13 18.84 -6.90
N THR A 75 20.24 17.58 -7.31
CA THR A 75 21.36 16.70 -6.99
C THR A 75 22.26 16.52 -8.22
N PRO A 76 23.46 15.95 -8.09
CA PRO A 76 24.30 15.59 -9.25
C PRO A 76 23.60 14.62 -10.22
N ALA A 77 22.71 13.75 -9.72
CA ALA A 77 21.97 12.78 -10.54
C ALA A 77 21.01 13.48 -11.54
N LEU A 78 20.62 14.72 -11.31
CA LEU A 78 19.80 15.48 -12.27
C LEU A 78 20.46 15.58 -13.66
N ALA A 79 21.79 15.45 -13.76
CA ALA A 79 22.46 15.44 -15.06
C ALA A 79 21.93 14.34 -16.00
N GLN A 80 21.41 13.24 -15.47
CA GLN A 80 20.83 12.14 -16.25
C GLN A 80 19.69 12.60 -17.16
N GLN A 81 18.90 13.61 -16.77
CA GLN A 81 17.83 14.12 -17.63
C GLN A 81 18.31 14.65 -18.99
N GLN A 82 19.56 15.10 -19.08
CA GLN A 82 20.16 15.59 -20.33
C GLN A 82 20.44 14.47 -21.35
N LEU A 83 20.52 13.22 -20.87
CA LEU A 83 20.75 12.04 -21.71
C LEU A 83 19.49 11.62 -22.47
N ILE A 84 18.32 12.12 -22.10
CA ILE A 84 17.04 11.82 -22.76
C ILE A 84 16.91 12.72 -24.00
N PRO A 85 16.88 12.16 -25.24
CA PRO A 85 16.74 12.98 -26.45
C PRO A 85 15.35 13.63 -26.55
N ASP A 86 15.27 14.86 -27.04
CA ASP A 86 13.98 15.57 -27.16
C ASP A 86 13.03 14.93 -28.18
N ASP A 87 13.56 14.35 -29.23
CA ASP A 87 12.77 13.83 -30.35
C ASP A 87 12.02 12.53 -30.03
N VAL A 88 12.36 11.84 -28.89
CA VAL A 88 11.63 10.63 -28.46
C VAL A 88 10.17 10.94 -28.04
N TRP A 89 9.82 12.22 -27.84
CA TRP A 89 8.44 12.63 -27.60
C TRP A 89 7.47 12.13 -28.68
N ARG A 90 7.93 12.02 -29.92
CA ARG A 90 7.13 11.51 -31.05
C ARG A 90 6.59 10.10 -30.81
N LEU A 91 7.22 9.30 -29.94
CA LEU A 91 6.73 7.97 -29.60
C LEU A 91 5.48 8.00 -28.71
N PHE A 92 5.26 9.07 -27.94
CA PHE A 92 4.01 9.26 -27.19
C PHE A 92 2.85 9.70 -28.09
N GLU A 93 3.13 10.42 -29.19
CA GLU A 93 2.13 10.85 -30.16
C GLU A 93 1.73 9.73 -31.15
N ALA A 94 2.54 8.65 -31.22
CA ALA A 94 2.29 7.55 -32.12
C ALA A 94 1.11 6.68 -31.66
N ASP A 95 0.17 6.40 -32.59
CA ASP A 95 -0.91 5.43 -32.35
C ASP A 95 -0.38 4.00 -32.59
N MET A 96 0.12 3.39 -31.48
CA MET A 96 0.68 2.04 -31.51
C MET A 96 -0.37 0.99 -31.84
N ASP A 97 -1.62 1.17 -31.41
CA ASP A 97 -2.71 0.25 -31.71
C ASP A 97 -3.05 0.26 -33.22
N ALA A 98 -3.12 1.44 -33.83
CA ALA A 98 -3.33 1.56 -35.28
C ALA A 98 -2.15 0.99 -36.07
N TYR A 99 -0.90 1.25 -35.63
CA TYR A 99 0.29 0.70 -36.25
C TYR A 99 0.28 -0.84 -36.27
N LEU A 100 0.03 -1.48 -35.13
CA LEU A 100 -0.02 -2.93 -35.03
C LEU A 100 -1.18 -3.55 -35.79
N ARG A 101 -2.29 -2.82 -36.04
CA ARG A 101 -3.45 -3.29 -36.83
C ARG A 101 -3.27 -3.16 -38.33
N ARG A 102 -2.80 -2.00 -38.78
CA ARG A 102 -2.85 -1.61 -40.19
C ARG A 102 -1.55 -1.86 -40.90
N GLY A 103 -0.45 -1.89 -40.17
CA GLY A 103 0.90 -1.99 -40.72
C GLY A 103 1.32 -0.74 -41.50
N ASP A 104 0.80 0.42 -41.11
CA ASP A 104 1.05 1.70 -41.80
C ASP A 104 2.46 2.20 -41.48
N GLY A 105 3.39 1.86 -42.31
CA GLY A 105 4.74 2.41 -42.23
C GLY A 105 5.73 1.59 -41.38
N THR A 106 6.89 2.19 -41.20
CA THR A 106 8.06 1.64 -40.47
C THR A 106 8.23 2.39 -39.15
N LEU A 107 7.22 2.37 -38.26
CA LEU A 107 7.26 3.16 -37.04
C LEU A 107 8.40 2.72 -36.10
N LEU A 108 8.60 1.43 -35.90
CA LEU A 108 9.57 0.94 -34.93
C LEU A 108 11.01 0.95 -35.46
N ARG A 109 11.21 0.73 -36.76
CA ARG A 109 12.54 0.52 -37.35
C ARG A 109 13.58 1.61 -37.02
N PRO A 110 13.31 2.92 -37.18
CA PRO A 110 14.30 3.96 -36.89
C PRO A 110 14.64 4.01 -35.39
N TRP A 111 13.68 3.75 -34.53
CA TRP A 111 13.88 3.73 -33.08
C TRP A 111 14.59 2.47 -32.60
N LEU A 112 14.27 1.32 -33.17
CA LEU A 112 14.96 0.07 -32.92
C LEU A 112 16.45 0.15 -33.33
N ALA A 113 16.76 0.86 -34.40
CA ALA A 113 18.16 1.12 -34.75
C ALA A 113 18.90 1.94 -33.69
N ARG A 114 18.24 2.92 -33.07
CA ARG A 114 18.78 3.71 -31.94
C ARG A 114 18.90 2.87 -30.67
N MET A 115 17.90 2.07 -30.35
CA MET A 115 17.89 1.14 -29.22
C MET A 115 19.08 0.17 -29.30
N LYS A 116 19.37 -0.42 -30.47
CA LYS A 116 20.53 -1.28 -30.72
C LYS A 116 21.87 -0.58 -30.50
N GLN A 117 21.91 0.74 -30.66
CA GLN A 117 23.05 1.60 -30.36
C GLN A 117 23.00 2.17 -28.94
N ARG A 118 22.16 1.60 -28.05
CA ARG A 118 21.90 2.07 -26.68
C ARG A 118 21.53 3.56 -26.64
N TRP A 119 20.81 4.06 -27.65
CA TRP A 119 20.42 5.47 -27.79
C TRP A 119 21.58 6.46 -27.84
N GLY A 120 22.82 6.00 -27.92
CA GLY A 120 24.02 6.80 -27.74
C GLY A 120 24.28 7.23 -26.30
N VAL A 121 23.76 6.51 -25.33
CA VAL A 121 23.80 6.84 -23.89
C VAL A 121 24.60 5.76 -23.14
N ASP A 122 25.58 6.19 -22.31
CA ASP A 122 26.40 5.28 -21.49
C ASP A 122 25.71 4.89 -20.16
N ASP A 123 24.67 5.62 -19.72
CA ASP A 123 23.90 5.32 -18.51
C ASP A 123 22.89 4.20 -18.77
N ALA A 124 23.05 3.07 -18.06
CA ALA A 124 22.24 1.87 -18.26
C ALA A 124 20.77 2.09 -17.85
N LEU A 125 20.52 2.86 -16.78
CA LEU A 125 19.17 3.14 -16.31
C LEU A 125 18.41 3.99 -17.34
N ILE A 126 19.03 5.02 -17.86
CA ILE A 126 18.42 5.89 -18.88
C ILE A 126 18.23 5.13 -20.20
N ALA A 127 19.15 4.23 -20.57
CA ALA A 127 18.96 3.36 -21.72
C ALA A 127 17.71 2.45 -21.55
N ASP A 128 17.54 1.80 -20.40
CA ASP A 128 16.36 0.99 -20.09
C ASP A 128 15.07 1.85 -20.12
N TYR A 129 15.15 3.09 -19.63
CA TYR A 129 14.02 4.04 -19.68
C TYR A 129 13.64 4.41 -21.12
N LEU A 130 14.61 4.60 -21.99
CA LEU A 130 14.35 4.86 -23.41
C LEU A 130 13.84 3.61 -24.15
N ASP A 131 14.33 2.43 -23.82
CA ASP A 131 13.85 1.16 -24.36
C ASP A 131 12.35 0.94 -24.03
N SER A 132 11.90 1.42 -22.87
CA SER A 132 10.51 1.33 -22.46
C SER A 132 9.51 1.93 -23.45
N LEU A 133 9.94 2.96 -24.20
CA LEU A 133 9.09 3.64 -25.18
C LEU A 133 8.67 2.73 -26.35
N LEU A 134 9.43 1.65 -26.59
CA LEU A 134 9.10 0.64 -27.59
C LEU A 134 8.49 -0.60 -26.91
N VAL A 135 9.08 -1.03 -25.78
CA VAL A 135 8.72 -2.28 -25.10
C VAL A 135 7.32 -2.21 -24.49
N VAL A 136 7.02 -1.16 -23.73
CA VAL A 136 5.75 -1.02 -23.01
C VAL A 136 4.56 -1.09 -23.96
N PRO A 137 4.47 -0.24 -25.01
CA PRO A 137 3.32 -0.27 -25.90
C PRO A 137 3.23 -1.54 -26.73
N VAL A 138 4.35 -2.09 -27.18
CA VAL A 138 4.33 -3.33 -27.99
C VAL A 138 3.81 -4.48 -27.16
N LEU A 139 4.36 -4.76 -25.97
CA LEU A 139 3.91 -5.87 -25.14
C LEU A 139 2.46 -5.72 -24.66
N ALA A 140 2.08 -4.53 -24.18
CA ALA A 140 0.73 -4.27 -23.70
C ALA A 140 -0.32 -4.46 -24.81
N GLN A 141 -0.05 -3.92 -26.01
CA GLN A 141 -0.99 -4.05 -27.14
C GLN A 141 -1.05 -5.46 -27.72
N LEU A 142 0.08 -6.20 -27.76
CA LEU A 142 0.07 -7.60 -28.18
C LEU A 142 -0.75 -8.45 -27.20
N THR A 143 -0.66 -8.19 -25.89
CA THR A 143 -1.44 -8.90 -24.88
C THR A 143 -2.93 -8.57 -24.97
N LYS A 144 -3.29 -7.27 -25.06
CA LYS A 144 -4.68 -6.82 -25.25
C LYS A 144 -5.37 -7.52 -26.43
N ARG A 145 -4.63 -7.81 -27.48
CA ARG A 145 -5.12 -8.47 -28.69
C ARG A 145 -5.08 -9.99 -28.66
N GLU A 146 -4.70 -10.57 -27.52
CA GLU A 146 -4.55 -12.02 -27.35
C GLU A 146 -3.53 -12.66 -28.31
N ILE A 147 -2.67 -11.86 -28.95
CA ILE A 147 -1.62 -12.36 -29.87
C ILE A 147 -0.54 -13.12 -29.11
N LEU A 148 -0.41 -12.88 -27.79
CA LEU A 148 0.52 -13.58 -26.91
C LEU A 148 -0.02 -14.93 -26.39
N ARG A 149 -1.22 -15.37 -26.77
CA ARG A 149 -1.75 -16.68 -26.38
C ARG A 149 -0.82 -17.80 -26.84
N GLU A 150 -0.82 -18.92 -26.10
CA GLU A 150 0.00 -20.07 -26.40
C GLU A 150 -0.18 -20.55 -27.85
N GLN A 151 0.92 -20.48 -28.62
CA GLN A 151 1.03 -21.03 -29.96
C GLN A 151 2.27 -21.93 -30.04
N PRO A 152 2.24 -23.03 -30.81
CA PRO A 152 3.39 -23.91 -30.94
C PRO A 152 4.65 -23.22 -31.47
N ALA A 153 4.47 -22.20 -32.34
CA ALA A 153 5.55 -21.33 -32.83
C ALA A 153 5.15 -19.86 -32.67
N ARG A 154 6.03 -19.04 -32.14
CA ARG A 154 5.83 -17.61 -31.92
C ARG A 154 6.20 -16.79 -33.16
N ASP A 155 5.51 -17.06 -34.27
CA ASP A 155 5.77 -16.37 -35.55
C ASP A 155 4.93 -15.09 -35.74
N PHE A 156 4.05 -14.74 -34.78
CA PHE A 156 3.19 -13.54 -34.80
C PHE A 156 2.42 -13.35 -36.12
N ARG A 157 1.88 -14.44 -36.69
CA ARG A 157 1.23 -14.46 -38.00
C ARG A 157 0.01 -13.55 -38.10
N ASP A 158 -0.60 -13.21 -36.96
CA ASP A 158 -1.75 -12.32 -36.86
C ASP A 158 -1.36 -10.85 -37.06
N LEU A 159 -0.08 -10.51 -37.10
CA LEU A 159 0.40 -9.17 -37.41
C LEU A 159 0.63 -8.99 -38.92
N PRO A 160 0.42 -7.77 -39.45
CA PRO A 160 0.82 -7.41 -40.83
C PRO A 160 2.33 -7.68 -41.03
N ASN A 161 2.72 -8.11 -42.24
CA ASN A 161 4.08 -8.60 -42.52
C ASN A 161 5.19 -7.64 -42.08
N GLY A 162 5.10 -6.32 -42.42
CA GLY A 162 6.13 -5.34 -42.05
C GLY A 162 6.24 -5.12 -40.55
N VAL A 163 5.09 -5.04 -39.88
CA VAL A 163 5.01 -4.92 -38.41
C VAL A 163 5.54 -6.15 -37.71
N ARG A 164 5.17 -7.33 -38.21
CA ARG A 164 5.64 -8.60 -37.67
C ARG A 164 7.15 -8.70 -37.65
N ASP A 165 7.80 -8.33 -38.77
CA ASP A 165 9.26 -8.38 -38.87
C ASP A 165 9.93 -7.43 -37.86
N GLU A 166 9.36 -6.23 -37.65
CA GLU A 166 9.87 -5.26 -36.68
C GLU A 166 9.67 -5.72 -35.22
N VAL A 167 8.52 -6.34 -34.90
CA VAL A 167 8.26 -6.91 -33.58
C VAL A 167 9.18 -8.09 -33.29
N ILE A 168 9.37 -8.99 -34.27
CA ILE A 168 10.31 -10.11 -34.14
C ILE A 168 11.72 -9.58 -33.90
N GLU A 169 12.18 -8.61 -34.70
CA GLU A 169 13.49 -7.99 -34.56
C GLU A 169 13.70 -7.36 -33.17
N LEU A 170 12.68 -6.70 -32.61
CA LEU A 170 12.71 -6.14 -31.25
C LEU A 170 12.88 -7.27 -30.21
N LEU A 171 12.06 -8.32 -30.29
CA LEU A 171 12.07 -9.41 -29.32
C LEU A 171 13.35 -10.26 -29.39
N GLU A 172 13.89 -10.51 -30.60
CA GLU A 172 15.17 -11.17 -30.80
C GLU A 172 16.33 -10.31 -30.25
N PHE A 173 16.31 -8.99 -30.47
CA PHE A 173 17.31 -8.08 -29.92
C PHE A 173 17.32 -8.05 -28.39
N LEU A 174 16.15 -8.10 -27.77
CA LEU A 174 16.00 -8.17 -26.30
C LEU A 174 16.39 -9.56 -25.74
N GLY A 175 16.64 -10.55 -26.60
CA GLY A 175 16.93 -11.92 -26.20
C GLY A 175 15.69 -12.64 -25.64
N TRP A 176 14.50 -12.21 -26.00
CA TRP A 176 13.24 -12.84 -25.54
C TRP A 176 12.67 -13.84 -26.53
N LEU A 177 13.12 -13.82 -27.77
CA LEU A 177 12.73 -14.72 -28.85
C LEU A 177 13.96 -15.33 -29.49
N GLU A 178 13.93 -16.64 -29.80
CA GLU A 178 14.99 -17.35 -30.50
C GLU A 178 14.43 -18.35 -31.50
N GLY A 179 15.29 -18.78 -32.47
CA GLY A 179 14.92 -19.77 -33.48
C GLY A 179 14.58 -19.18 -34.84
N ALA A 180 14.47 -20.07 -35.87
CA ALA A 180 14.14 -19.67 -37.23
C ALA A 180 12.62 -19.61 -37.45
N ALA A 181 12.18 -18.98 -38.54
CA ALA A 181 10.78 -18.95 -38.96
C ALA A 181 10.16 -20.36 -38.98
N GLY A 182 8.98 -20.50 -38.37
CA GLY A 182 8.27 -21.77 -38.19
C GLY A 182 8.70 -22.57 -36.95
N ALA A 183 9.78 -22.15 -36.25
CA ALA A 183 10.29 -22.79 -35.03
C ALA A 183 10.70 -21.80 -33.94
N ARG A 184 10.23 -20.54 -34.02
CA ARG A 184 10.51 -19.52 -33.00
C ARG A 184 9.89 -19.89 -31.67
N ARG A 185 10.66 -19.68 -30.59
CA ARG A 185 10.21 -19.91 -29.22
C ARG A 185 10.68 -18.80 -28.31
N LEU A 186 9.95 -18.59 -27.22
CA LEU A 186 10.39 -17.69 -26.17
C LEU A 186 11.59 -18.28 -25.43
N THR A 187 12.52 -17.42 -25.07
CA THR A 187 13.55 -17.73 -24.08
C THR A 187 12.97 -17.65 -22.67
N PRO A 188 13.62 -18.19 -21.61
CA PRO A 188 13.14 -18.01 -20.24
C PRO A 188 12.91 -16.54 -19.84
N PRO A 189 13.77 -15.56 -20.20
CA PRO A 189 13.45 -14.14 -20.03
C PRO A 189 12.21 -13.69 -20.81
N GLY A 190 12.03 -14.19 -22.04
CA GLY A 190 10.86 -13.89 -22.86
C GLY A 190 9.57 -14.44 -22.23
N GLU A 191 9.56 -15.68 -21.75
CA GLU A 191 8.42 -16.25 -21.01
C GLU A 191 8.06 -15.37 -19.81
N PHE A 192 9.05 -14.98 -19.00
CA PHE A 192 8.84 -14.10 -17.85
C PHE A 192 8.17 -12.78 -18.25
N MET A 193 8.66 -12.12 -19.31
CA MET A 193 8.13 -10.84 -19.76
C MET A 193 6.73 -10.96 -20.37
N PHE A 194 6.45 -12.03 -21.11
CA PHE A 194 5.15 -12.27 -21.71
C PHE A 194 4.08 -12.57 -20.65
N ASP A 195 4.41 -13.39 -19.66
CA ASP A 195 3.50 -13.70 -18.56
C ASP A 195 3.10 -12.45 -17.76
N ARG A 196 3.98 -11.44 -17.75
CA ARG A 196 3.80 -10.18 -17.01
C ARG A 196 3.60 -8.97 -17.89
N ALA A 197 3.40 -9.14 -19.19
CA ALA A 197 3.24 -8.04 -20.13
C ALA A 197 2.12 -7.08 -19.73
N MET A 198 1.05 -7.60 -19.11
CA MET A 198 -0.08 -6.80 -18.67
C MET A 198 0.25 -5.91 -17.44
N ASN A 199 1.33 -6.17 -16.69
CA ASN A 199 1.81 -5.24 -15.66
C ASN A 199 2.26 -3.89 -16.27
N LEU A 200 2.64 -3.87 -17.54
CA LEU A 200 2.95 -2.64 -18.29
C LEU A 200 1.69 -1.95 -18.83
N GLY A 201 0.56 -2.65 -18.83
CA GLY A 201 -0.70 -2.16 -19.41
C GLY A 201 -1.27 -0.94 -18.70
N VAL A 202 -1.04 -0.80 -17.38
CA VAL A 202 -1.45 0.41 -16.64
C VAL A 202 -0.72 1.62 -17.20
N ALA A 203 0.61 1.58 -17.33
CA ALA A 203 1.40 2.68 -17.88
C ALA A 203 0.98 3.02 -19.31
N GLU A 204 0.80 2.00 -20.18
CA GLU A 204 0.34 2.20 -21.56
C GLU A 204 -1.07 2.77 -21.65
N SER A 205 -1.98 2.39 -20.76
CA SER A 205 -3.36 2.88 -20.77
C SER A 205 -3.47 4.40 -20.65
N TYR A 206 -2.50 5.02 -19.96
CA TYR A 206 -2.42 6.48 -19.78
C TYR A 206 -1.53 7.19 -20.79
N ARG A 207 -1.13 6.55 -21.90
CA ARG A 207 -0.33 7.16 -22.96
C ARG A 207 -0.87 8.51 -23.42
N THR A 208 -2.19 8.62 -23.64
CA THR A 208 -2.83 9.88 -24.09
C THR A 208 -2.69 10.99 -23.06
N MET A 209 -2.80 10.68 -21.77
CA MET A 209 -2.53 11.63 -20.69
C MET A 209 -1.05 12.05 -20.67
N LEU A 210 -0.13 11.09 -20.82
CA LEU A 210 1.32 11.37 -20.87
C LEU A 210 1.70 12.21 -22.09
N ALA A 211 1.02 12.04 -23.23
CA ALA A 211 1.19 12.90 -24.40
C ALA A 211 0.67 14.33 -24.17
N ALA A 212 -0.26 14.53 -23.24
CA ALA A 212 -0.85 15.83 -22.90
C ALA A 212 -0.22 16.50 -21.66
N LEU A 213 0.97 16.08 -21.22
CA LEU A 213 1.60 16.61 -20.00
C LEU A 213 1.90 18.12 -20.04
N ASP A 214 2.12 18.70 -21.21
CA ASP A 214 2.27 20.17 -21.31
C ASP A 214 0.98 20.89 -20.89
N ASP A 215 -0.19 20.38 -21.27
CA ASP A 215 -1.49 20.92 -20.87
C ASP A 215 -1.79 20.64 -19.40
N LEU A 216 -1.46 19.43 -18.92
CA LEU A 216 -1.63 19.06 -17.50
C LEU A 216 -0.79 19.94 -16.57
N LEU A 217 0.48 20.14 -16.90
CA LEU A 217 1.41 20.85 -16.04
C LEU A 217 1.31 22.37 -16.17
N PHE A 218 1.01 22.90 -17.39
CA PHE A 218 1.16 24.34 -17.70
C PHE A 218 0.02 24.94 -18.52
N GLY A 219 -1.00 24.16 -18.85
CA GLY A 219 -2.14 24.56 -19.66
C GLY A 219 -3.49 24.31 -19.00
N ASP A 220 -4.50 23.98 -19.79
CA ASP A 220 -5.83 23.63 -19.33
C ASP A 220 -5.92 22.13 -18.97
N ALA A 221 -5.60 21.81 -17.74
CA ALA A 221 -5.68 20.45 -17.23
C ALA A 221 -7.08 19.84 -17.37
N ALA A 222 -8.15 20.64 -17.23
CA ALA A 222 -9.52 20.14 -17.31
C ALA A 222 -9.87 19.64 -18.71
N ALA A 223 -9.30 20.23 -19.77
CA ALA A 223 -9.51 19.79 -21.15
C ALA A 223 -8.97 18.37 -21.40
N VAL A 224 -7.90 17.95 -20.71
CA VAL A 224 -7.33 16.60 -20.84
C VAL A 224 -8.32 15.53 -20.36
N PHE A 225 -9.12 15.84 -19.35
CA PHE A 225 -10.12 14.93 -18.77
C PHE A 225 -11.52 15.07 -19.40
N ALA A 226 -11.68 15.90 -20.43
CA ALA A 226 -12.93 16.01 -21.13
C ALA A 226 -13.30 14.68 -21.81
N LEU A 227 -14.60 14.34 -21.80
CA LEU A 227 -15.08 13.16 -22.51
C LEU A 227 -15.06 13.44 -24.03
N ARG A 228 -14.79 12.41 -24.81
CA ARG A 228 -14.92 12.42 -26.26
C ARG A 228 -16.40 12.55 -26.65
N PRO A 229 -16.72 12.93 -27.89
CA PRO A 229 -18.10 12.99 -28.36
C PRO A 229 -18.86 11.67 -28.27
N ASP A 230 -18.15 10.54 -28.29
CA ASP A 230 -18.70 9.19 -28.12
C ASP A 230 -18.88 8.79 -26.64
N GLY A 231 -18.57 9.68 -25.68
CA GLY A 231 -18.69 9.47 -24.25
C GLY A 231 -17.50 8.76 -23.61
N HIS A 232 -16.48 8.37 -24.38
CA HIS A 232 -15.26 7.76 -23.85
C HIS A 232 -14.33 8.81 -23.23
N GLU A 233 -13.55 8.38 -22.24
CA GLU A 233 -12.52 9.20 -21.62
C GLU A 233 -11.37 9.49 -22.61
N ASN A 234 -10.87 10.72 -22.60
CA ASN A 234 -9.79 11.12 -23.50
C ASN A 234 -8.39 10.82 -22.94
N HIS A 235 -8.24 10.83 -21.64
CA HIS A 235 -6.96 10.71 -20.95
C HIS A 235 -6.49 9.26 -20.75
N VAL A 236 -7.37 8.27 -20.88
CA VAL A 236 -7.08 6.85 -20.60
C VAL A 236 -7.74 5.90 -21.61
N ASP A 237 -7.01 4.85 -22.02
CA ASP A 237 -7.61 3.66 -22.65
C ASP A 237 -8.22 2.79 -21.55
N ARG A 238 -9.51 3.01 -21.26
CA ARG A 238 -10.21 2.32 -20.17
C ARG A 238 -10.21 0.80 -20.35
N THR A 239 -10.28 0.30 -21.57
CA THR A 239 -10.24 -1.15 -21.85
C THR A 239 -8.91 -1.75 -21.44
N MET A 240 -7.79 -1.12 -21.83
CA MET A 240 -6.45 -1.55 -21.45
C MET A 240 -6.27 -1.46 -19.92
N ASN A 241 -6.73 -0.37 -19.31
CA ASN A 241 -6.62 -0.14 -17.87
C ASN A 241 -7.33 -1.23 -17.06
N VAL A 242 -8.59 -1.56 -17.43
CA VAL A 242 -9.37 -2.61 -16.76
C VAL A 242 -8.72 -4.00 -16.92
N LEU A 243 -8.23 -4.33 -18.12
CA LEU A 243 -7.53 -5.60 -18.35
C LEU A 243 -6.25 -5.70 -17.50
N ALA A 244 -5.46 -4.62 -17.46
CA ALA A 244 -4.22 -4.58 -16.70
C ALA A 244 -4.47 -4.67 -15.18
N SER A 245 -5.41 -3.88 -14.67
CA SER A 245 -5.80 -3.90 -13.26
C SER A 245 -6.34 -5.26 -12.84
N GLY A 246 -7.24 -5.87 -13.64
CA GLY A 246 -7.79 -7.18 -13.36
C GLY A 246 -6.72 -8.27 -13.26
N HIS A 247 -5.73 -8.26 -14.18
CA HIS A 247 -4.61 -9.19 -14.12
C HIS A 247 -3.76 -9.02 -12.86
N MET A 248 -3.50 -7.78 -12.44
CA MET A 248 -2.72 -7.49 -11.24
C MET A 248 -3.46 -7.85 -9.95
N HIS A 249 -4.79 -7.76 -9.93
CA HIS A 249 -5.61 -7.96 -8.74
C HIS A 249 -5.82 -9.45 -8.39
N ASP A 250 -5.76 -10.36 -9.36
CA ASP A 250 -6.14 -11.78 -9.20
C ASP A 250 -5.41 -12.48 -8.04
N ARG A 251 -4.13 -12.20 -7.86
CA ARG A 251 -3.32 -12.75 -6.75
C ARG A 251 -3.81 -12.32 -5.37
N TYR A 252 -4.35 -11.09 -5.23
CA TYR A 252 -4.85 -10.59 -3.95
C TYR A 252 -6.24 -11.12 -3.63
N PHE A 253 -7.02 -11.52 -4.64
CA PHE A 253 -8.31 -12.13 -4.42
C PHE A 253 -8.20 -13.48 -3.70
N ALA A 254 -7.12 -14.22 -3.89
CA ALA A 254 -6.85 -15.43 -3.11
C ALA A 254 -6.72 -15.16 -1.62
N GLU A 255 -6.12 -14.03 -1.22
CA GLU A 255 -6.02 -13.61 0.19
C GLU A 255 -7.39 -13.19 0.75
N VAL A 256 -8.25 -12.57 -0.06
CA VAL A 256 -9.63 -12.27 0.33
C VAL A 256 -10.42 -13.56 0.56
N GLU A 257 -10.22 -14.60 -0.28
CA GLU A 257 -10.85 -15.91 -0.10
C GLU A 257 -10.53 -16.53 1.26
N GLU A 258 -9.29 -16.39 1.77
CA GLU A 258 -8.93 -16.88 3.10
C GLU A 258 -9.76 -16.22 4.20
N ILE A 259 -9.99 -14.90 4.10
CA ILE A 259 -10.86 -14.16 5.04
C ILE A 259 -12.29 -14.68 4.94
N LEU A 260 -12.81 -14.88 3.72
CA LEU A 260 -14.16 -15.41 3.50
C LEU A 260 -14.31 -16.81 4.07
N VAL A 261 -13.35 -17.71 3.86
CA VAL A 261 -13.34 -19.05 4.45
C VAL A 261 -13.37 -18.96 5.98
N ALA A 262 -12.61 -18.05 6.59
CA ALA A 262 -12.63 -17.85 8.04
C ALA A 262 -13.99 -17.33 8.55
N ILE A 263 -14.68 -16.43 7.81
CA ILE A 263 -15.99 -15.91 8.17
C ILE A 263 -17.06 -16.99 8.03
N PHE A 264 -17.12 -17.66 6.88
CA PHE A 264 -18.19 -18.61 6.53
C PHE A 264 -17.96 -20.05 7.04
N SER A 265 -16.90 -20.26 7.83
CA SER A 265 -16.68 -21.50 8.60
C SER A 265 -17.09 -21.37 10.07
N ARG A 266 -17.52 -20.20 10.54
CA ARG A 266 -17.94 -19.98 11.95
C ARG A 266 -19.30 -20.62 12.22
N GLU A 267 -19.50 -21.08 13.45
CA GLU A 267 -20.79 -21.54 13.92
C GLU A 267 -21.34 -20.61 15.01
N PRO A 268 -22.65 -20.44 15.10
CA PRO A 268 -23.70 -21.04 14.26
C PRO A 268 -23.81 -20.29 12.91
N PHE A 269 -24.23 -20.97 11.83
CA PHE A 269 -24.38 -20.36 10.50
C PHE A 269 -25.36 -19.18 10.44
N SER A 270 -26.29 -19.12 11.38
CA SER A 270 -27.23 -17.99 11.52
C SER A 270 -26.54 -16.68 11.93
N SER A 271 -25.33 -16.72 12.48
CA SER A 271 -24.54 -15.53 12.84
C SER A 271 -23.62 -15.05 11.69
N GLN A 272 -23.62 -15.76 10.56
CA GLN A 272 -22.83 -15.38 9.39
C GLN A 272 -23.59 -14.37 8.52
N PRO A 273 -22.90 -13.58 7.67
CA PRO A 273 -23.54 -12.65 6.74
C PRO A 273 -24.54 -13.39 5.83
N ARG A 274 -25.73 -12.84 5.66
CA ARG A 274 -26.69 -13.32 4.68
C ARG A 274 -26.41 -12.76 3.28
N TYR A 275 -25.78 -11.61 3.22
CA TYR A 275 -25.49 -10.87 2.00
C TYR A 275 -24.00 -10.54 1.93
N VAL A 276 -23.44 -10.59 0.73
CA VAL A 276 -22.11 -10.05 0.45
C VAL A 276 -22.24 -9.01 -0.64
N ALA A 277 -21.83 -7.79 -0.35
CA ALA A 277 -21.87 -6.67 -1.28
C ALA A 277 -20.47 -6.28 -1.74
N ASP A 278 -20.28 -6.20 -3.05
CA ASP A 278 -19.08 -5.66 -3.69
C ASP A 278 -19.38 -4.29 -4.27
N MET A 279 -18.67 -3.27 -3.80
CA MET A 279 -18.76 -1.91 -4.30
C MET A 279 -17.72 -1.71 -5.41
N GLY A 280 -18.19 -1.31 -6.59
CA GLY A 280 -17.40 -1.32 -7.81
C GLY A 280 -17.35 -2.72 -8.43
N SER A 281 -18.51 -3.39 -8.50
CA SER A 281 -18.62 -4.80 -8.89
C SER A 281 -18.19 -5.10 -10.34
N GLY A 282 -18.06 -4.09 -11.19
CA GLY A 282 -17.61 -4.25 -12.57
C GLY A 282 -18.45 -5.26 -13.35
N ASP A 283 -17.83 -6.34 -13.83
CA ASP A 283 -18.50 -7.42 -14.53
C ASP A 283 -19.04 -8.54 -13.62
N GLY A 284 -18.85 -8.43 -12.30
CA GLY A 284 -19.30 -9.42 -11.33
C GLY A 284 -18.41 -10.65 -11.16
N THR A 285 -17.28 -10.75 -11.87
CA THR A 285 -16.37 -11.91 -11.80
C THR A 285 -15.87 -12.15 -10.37
N PHE A 286 -15.53 -11.10 -9.64
CA PHE A 286 -15.10 -11.22 -8.25
C PHE A 286 -16.22 -11.72 -7.33
N LEU A 287 -17.45 -11.20 -7.45
CA LEU A 287 -18.61 -11.68 -6.69
C LEU A 287 -18.91 -13.16 -6.96
N LYS A 288 -18.80 -13.61 -8.21
CA LYS A 288 -18.93 -15.03 -8.57
C LYS A 288 -17.89 -15.87 -7.84
N ARG A 289 -16.63 -15.43 -7.84
CA ARG A 289 -15.52 -16.11 -7.14
C ARG A 289 -15.76 -16.14 -5.61
N VAL A 290 -16.30 -15.07 -5.02
CA VAL A 290 -16.72 -15.04 -3.60
C VAL A 290 -17.77 -16.12 -3.31
N TYR A 291 -18.82 -16.19 -4.12
CA TYR A 291 -19.87 -17.21 -3.97
C TYR A 291 -19.32 -18.63 -4.09
N GLU A 292 -18.52 -18.90 -5.12
CA GLU A 292 -17.88 -20.19 -5.36
C GLU A 292 -16.95 -20.58 -4.20
N THR A 293 -16.22 -19.63 -3.64
CA THR A 293 -15.39 -19.87 -2.46
C THR A 293 -16.23 -20.30 -1.26
N VAL A 294 -17.34 -19.65 -1.00
CA VAL A 294 -18.24 -20.04 0.11
C VAL A 294 -18.87 -21.41 -0.16
N ARG A 295 -19.38 -21.65 -1.37
CA ARG A 295 -20.01 -22.89 -1.78
C ARG A 295 -19.07 -24.10 -1.67
N ASP A 296 -17.85 -23.94 -2.18
CA ASP A 296 -16.94 -25.05 -2.41
C ASP A 296 -15.95 -25.29 -1.26
N LYS A 297 -15.58 -24.22 -0.52
CA LYS A 297 -14.49 -24.25 0.48
C LYS A 297 -14.98 -24.13 1.93
N THR A 298 -16.29 -23.93 2.19
CA THR A 298 -16.79 -23.73 3.56
C THR A 298 -17.90 -24.73 3.94
N PRO A 299 -18.08 -25.00 5.26
CA PRO A 299 -19.19 -25.83 5.73
C PRO A 299 -20.57 -25.27 5.36
N ARG A 300 -20.73 -23.94 5.26
CA ARG A 300 -21.99 -23.29 4.86
C ARG A 300 -22.39 -23.66 3.43
N GLY A 301 -21.44 -23.91 2.54
CA GLY A 301 -21.74 -24.31 1.16
C GLY A 301 -22.65 -25.54 1.05
N ARG A 302 -22.56 -26.47 2.02
CA ARG A 302 -23.43 -27.65 2.12
C ARG A 302 -24.83 -27.36 2.71
N ALA A 303 -25.06 -26.15 3.18
CA ALA A 303 -26.27 -25.77 3.87
C ALA A 303 -26.93 -24.51 3.24
N LEU A 304 -26.58 -24.15 2.00
CA LEU A 304 -27.10 -22.96 1.31
C LEU A 304 -28.62 -23.00 1.14
N ASP A 305 -29.23 -24.17 1.01
CA ASP A 305 -30.68 -24.34 0.97
C ASP A 305 -31.38 -23.82 2.27
N ARG A 306 -30.71 -24.01 3.41
CA ARG A 306 -31.20 -23.59 4.71
C ARG A 306 -30.72 -22.22 5.14
N TYR A 307 -29.51 -21.87 4.73
CA TYR A 307 -28.83 -20.60 5.02
C TYR A 307 -28.39 -19.95 3.70
N PRO A 308 -29.33 -19.37 2.94
CA PRO A 308 -29.04 -18.80 1.63
C PRO A 308 -28.04 -17.65 1.71
N LEU A 309 -27.30 -17.46 0.62
CA LEU A 309 -26.31 -16.39 0.46
C LEU A 309 -26.63 -15.63 -0.84
N THR A 310 -26.95 -14.35 -0.73
CA THR A 310 -27.26 -13.49 -1.86
C THR A 310 -26.08 -12.55 -2.14
N MET A 311 -25.64 -12.49 -3.39
CA MET A 311 -24.60 -11.56 -3.86
C MET A 311 -25.18 -10.21 -4.23
N ILE A 312 -24.51 -9.12 -3.87
CA ILE A 312 -24.96 -7.75 -4.18
C ILE A 312 -23.88 -7.04 -4.98
N GLY A 313 -24.16 -6.78 -6.26
CA GLY A 313 -23.30 -5.95 -7.10
C GLY A 313 -23.70 -4.48 -7.00
N ILE A 314 -22.75 -3.61 -6.66
CA ILE A 314 -22.98 -2.16 -6.57
C ILE A 314 -21.99 -1.45 -7.47
N ASP A 315 -22.51 -0.62 -8.39
CA ASP A 315 -21.68 0.15 -9.32
C ASP A 315 -22.40 1.44 -9.71
N LEU A 316 -21.66 2.46 -10.13
CA LEU A 316 -22.20 3.67 -10.73
C LEU A 316 -22.64 3.45 -12.19
N ASN A 317 -21.94 2.53 -12.87
CA ASN A 317 -22.13 2.28 -14.29
C ASN A 317 -23.18 1.21 -14.53
N ARG A 318 -24.26 1.57 -15.22
CA ARG A 318 -25.36 0.65 -15.57
C ARG A 318 -24.86 -0.53 -16.42
N ALA A 319 -23.93 -0.31 -17.33
CA ALA A 319 -23.40 -1.39 -18.17
C ALA A 319 -22.63 -2.42 -17.34
N SER A 320 -21.91 -1.98 -16.30
CA SER A 320 -21.27 -2.87 -15.30
C SER A 320 -22.32 -3.71 -14.55
N LEU A 321 -23.38 -3.10 -14.08
CA LEU A 321 -24.48 -3.81 -13.38
C LEU A 321 -25.16 -4.85 -14.28
N ASP A 322 -25.37 -4.52 -15.55
CA ASP A 322 -25.92 -5.47 -16.52
C ASP A 322 -24.94 -6.62 -16.82
N ALA A 323 -23.62 -6.37 -16.81
CA ALA A 323 -22.60 -7.39 -16.93
C ALA A 323 -22.55 -8.28 -15.67
N THR A 324 -22.57 -7.69 -14.47
CA THR A 324 -22.67 -8.39 -13.18
C THR A 324 -23.86 -9.35 -13.17
N SER A 325 -25.06 -8.88 -13.59
CA SER A 325 -26.26 -9.75 -13.63
C SER A 325 -26.11 -10.91 -14.61
N ARG A 326 -25.42 -10.71 -15.75
CA ARG A 326 -25.13 -11.81 -16.67
C ARG A 326 -24.16 -12.82 -16.08
N THR A 327 -23.12 -12.35 -15.41
CA THR A 327 -22.10 -13.21 -14.76
C THR A 327 -22.69 -14.07 -13.64
N LEU A 328 -23.64 -13.48 -12.88
CA LEU A 328 -24.28 -14.13 -11.71
C LEU A 328 -25.64 -14.77 -12.04
N HIS A 329 -25.99 -15.02 -13.32
CA HIS A 329 -27.32 -15.43 -13.75
C HIS A 329 -27.85 -16.70 -13.07
N ASP A 330 -26.96 -17.57 -12.59
CA ASP A 330 -27.25 -18.84 -11.89
C ASP A 330 -27.06 -18.76 -10.36
N ILE A 331 -26.77 -17.56 -9.83
CA ILE A 331 -26.51 -17.28 -8.42
C ILE A 331 -27.57 -16.28 -7.94
N ASP A 332 -28.07 -16.46 -6.72
CA ASP A 332 -28.97 -15.48 -6.10
C ASP A 332 -28.26 -14.13 -5.93
N HIS A 333 -28.75 -13.10 -6.61
CA HIS A 333 -28.09 -11.81 -6.64
C HIS A 333 -29.05 -10.63 -6.79
N VAL A 334 -28.56 -9.46 -6.39
CA VAL A 334 -29.18 -8.16 -6.58
C VAL A 334 -28.14 -7.19 -7.13
N VAL A 335 -28.54 -6.29 -8.02
CA VAL A 335 -27.69 -5.20 -8.50
C VAL A 335 -28.27 -3.85 -8.12
N VAL A 336 -27.39 -2.93 -7.68
CA VAL A 336 -27.78 -1.61 -7.16
C VAL A 336 -26.91 -0.54 -7.77
N THR A 337 -27.50 0.51 -8.33
CA THR A 337 -26.76 1.71 -8.66
C THR A 337 -26.38 2.43 -7.37
N GLY A 338 -25.08 2.62 -7.12
CA GLY A 338 -24.58 3.22 -5.88
C GLY A 338 -23.30 4.00 -6.04
N ASP A 339 -23.17 5.09 -5.29
CA ASP A 339 -21.99 5.93 -5.22
C ASP A 339 -21.25 5.66 -3.90
N ILE A 340 -19.97 5.34 -4.00
CA ILE A 340 -19.07 5.15 -2.84
C ILE A 340 -19.05 6.39 -1.92
N GLY A 341 -19.24 7.58 -2.46
CA GLY A 341 -19.35 8.84 -1.71
C GLY A 341 -20.63 9.00 -0.90
N ASN A 342 -21.68 8.19 -1.20
CA ASN A 342 -23.01 8.26 -0.59
C ASN A 342 -23.46 6.90 0.01
N PRO A 343 -22.82 6.43 1.09
CA PRO A 343 -23.19 5.13 1.71
C PRO A 343 -24.62 5.07 2.20
N GLN A 344 -25.20 6.19 2.67
CA GLN A 344 -26.60 6.21 3.10
C GLN A 344 -27.57 5.93 1.95
N GLY A 345 -27.31 6.51 0.76
CA GLY A 345 -28.10 6.23 -0.45
C GLY A 345 -28.03 4.76 -0.87
N VAL A 346 -26.85 4.13 -0.71
CA VAL A 346 -26.68 2.68 -0.92
C VAL A 346 -27.53 1.90 0.07
N ALA A 347 -27.46 2.22 1.36
CA ALA A 347 -28.26 1.54 2.40
C ALA A 347 -29.77 1.68 2.16
N ASP A 348 -30.22 2.86 1.74
CA ASP A 348 -31.64 3.12 1.43
C ASP A 348 -32.10 2.31 0.20
N SER A 349 -31.28 2.21 -0.84
CA SER A 349 -31.56 1.37 -2.01
C SER A 349 -31.64 -0.11 -1.64
N LEU A 350 -30.75 -0.60 -0.76
CA LEU A 350 -30.80 -1.98 -0.25
C LEU A 350 -32.09 -2.26 0.51
N ARG A 351 -32.52 -1.34 1.39
CA ARG A 351 -33.79 -1.48 2.13
C ARG A 351 -35.01 -1.53 1.20
N GLN A 352 -35.01 -0.72 0.13
CA GLN A 352 -36.10 -0.74 -0.88
C GLN A 352 -36.19 -2.09 -1.59
N LEU A 353 -35.09 -2.82 -1.71
CA LEU A 353 -35.02 -4.16 -2.29
C LEU A 353 -35.27 -5.29 -1.23
N GLY A 354 -35.63 -4.92 0.00
CA GLY A 354 -35.85 -5.88 1.08
C GLY A 354 -34.57 -6.47 1.68
N VAL A 355 -33.43 -5.89 1.40
CA VAL A 355 -32.13 -6.27 2.00
C VAL A 355 -31.92 -5.48 3.28
N ASP A 356 -31.67 -6.17 4.39
CA ASP A 356 -31.24 -5.54 5.63
C ASP A 356 -29.75 -5.14 5.53
N PRO A 357 -29.40 -3.85 5.51
CA PRO A 357 -28.01 -3.43 5.50
C PRO A 357 -27.20 -3.95 6.69
N GLY A 358 -27.88 -4.25 7.82
CA GLY A 358 -27.28 -4.85 9.00
C GLY A 358 -26.76 -6.28 8.79
N ALA A 359 -27.27 -7.01 7.81
CA ALA A 359 -26.89 -8.39 7.50
C ALA A 359 -25.88 -8.51 6.34
N VAL A 360 -25.29 -7.39 5.90
CA VAL A 360 -24.36 -7.33 4.76
C VAL A 360 -22.92 -7.34 5.22
N LEU A 361 -22.09 -8.22 4.64
CA LEU A 361 -20.63 -8.09 4.62
C LEU A 361 -20.26 -7.22 3.41
N HIS A 362 -19.66 -6.08 3.66
CA HIS A 362 -19.20 -5.18 2.61
C HIS A 362 -17.79 -5.55 2.16
N ILE A 363 -17.53 -5.54 0.85
CA ILE A 363 -16.20 -5.70 0.26
C ILE A 363 -15.95 -4.52 -0.67
N ARG A 364 -14.72 -4.03 -0.67
CA ARG A 364 -14.20 -3.09 -1.66
C ARG A 364 -12.78 -3.48 -2.03
N SER A 365 -12.51 -3.48 -3.33
CA SER A 365 -11.21 -3.82 -3.86
C SER A 365 -10.74 -2.70 -4.79
N PHE A 366 -9.66 -2.00 -4.37
CA PHE A 366 -8.99 -0.97 -5.18
C PHE A 366 -9.95 0.13 -5.68
N LEU A 367 -10.76 0.68 -4.79
CA LEU A 367 -11.77 1.69 -5.13
C LEU A 367 -11.67 2.98 -4.30
N ASP A 368 -11.22 2.90 -3.05
CA ASP A 368 -11.22 4.08 -2.16
C ASP A 368 -10.22 5.16 -2.61
N HIS A 369 -9.17 4.82 -3.34
CA HIS A 369 -8.24 5.79 -3.93
C HIS A 369 -8.87 6.57 -5.10
N ASP A 370 -9.84 6.00 -5.81
CA ASP A 370 -10.58 6.65 -6.91
C ASP A 370 -11.87 7.37 -6.44
N ARG A 371 -12.06 7.48 -5.11
CA ARG A 371 -13.21 8.19 -4.55
C ARG A 371 -13.22 9.67 -4.95
N PRO A 372 -14.40 10.29 -5.16
CA PRO A 372 -14.48 11.72 -5.36
C PRO A 372 -13.87 12.50 -4.18
N TYR A 373 -13.01 13.47 -4.45
CA TYR A 373 -12.55 14.38 -3.40
C TYR A 373 -13.69 15.25 -2.91
N ILE A 374 -14.05 15.10 -1.65
CA ILE A 374 -14.99 15.96 -0.94
C ILE A 374 -14.18 16.80 0.05
N PRO A 375 -14.16 18.14 -0.09
CA PRO A 375 -13.46 18.99 0.86
C PRO A 375 -13.92 18.74 2.31
N PRO A 376 -12.98 18.61 3.26
CA PRO A 376 -13.33 18.34 4.66
C PRO A 376 -14.27 19.38 5.25
N SER A 377 -15.26 18.89 5.99
CA SER A 377 -16.23 19.70 6.73
C SER A 377 -15.74 20.10 8.12
N ASP A 378 -15.01 19.24 8.82
CA ASP A 378 -14.44 19.47 10.14
C ASP A 378 -13.14 20.30 10.03
N ARG A 379 -13.33 21.64 10.07
CA ARG A 379 -12.24 22.60 9.97
C ARG A 379 -11.27 22.55 11.15
N ALA A 380 -11.76 22.31 12.36
CA ALA A 380 -10.94 22.27 13.56
C ALA A 380 -9.99 21.04 13.55
N THR A 381 -10.49 19.88 13.12
CA THR A 381 -9.67 18.68 12.97
C THR A 381 -8.69 18.82 11.81
N LEU A 382 -9.09 19.43 10.70
CA LEU A 382 -8.18 19.72 9.58
C LEU A 382 -7.02 20.62 10.02
N GLU A 383 -7.29 21.71 10.75
CA GLU A 383 -6.27 22.62 11.27
C GLU A 383 -5.25 21.90 12.16
N ALA A 384 -5.75 21.08 13.09
CA ALA A 384 -4.87 20.26 13.95
C ALA A 384 -4.01 19.25 13.15
N ARG A 385 -4.52 18.77 12.02
CA ARG A 385 -3.81 17.82 11.14
C ARG A 385 -2.71 18.47 10.30
N LEU A 386 -2.75 19.80 10.08
CA LEU A 386 -1.72 20.52 9.30
C LEU A 386 -0.31 20.41 9.89
N ALA A 387 -0.19 20.16 11.20
CA ALA A 387 1.10 19.93 11.86
C ALA A 387 1.73 18.57 11.51
N ALA A 388 0.98 17.63 10.93
CA ALA A 388 1.48 16.31 10.54
C ALA A 388 2.19 16.37 9.19
N ASP A 389 3.33 15.68 9.08
CA ASP A 389 4.13 15.66 7.86
C ASP A 389 3.72 14.48 6.95
N TYR A 390 2.59 14.62 6.28
CA TYR A 390 2.18 13.70 5.22
C TYR A 390 2.97 13.96 3.94
N ARG A 391 3.31 12.90 3.22
CA ARG A 391 4.17 12.94 2.03
C ARG A 391 3.45 12.69 0.70
N GLY A 392 2.17 12.32 0.74
CA GLY A 392 1.35 12.18 -0.47
C GLY A 392 1.20 13.50 -1.22
N VAL A 393 0.93 13.41 -2.51
CA VAL A 393 0.63 14.55 -3.39
C VAL A 393 -0.71 14.26 -4.08
N TYR A 394 -1.62 15.20 -3.99
CA TYR A 394 -3.00 15.04 -4.46
C TYR A 394 -3.40 16.23 -5.31
N VAL A 395 -4.16 15.96 -6.36
CA VAL A 395 -4.52 16.94 -7.38
C VAL A 395 -6.04 16.98 -7.52
N ASP A 396 -6.62 18.16 -7.62
CA ASP A 396 -8.03 18.33 -7.95
C ASP A 396 -8.25 18.32 -9.48
N ARG A 397 -9.51 18.25 -9.89
CA ARG A 397 -9.89 18.22 -11.32
C ARG A 397 -9.49 19.48 -12.12
N ARG A 398 -9.02 20.53 -11.46
CA ARG A 398 -8.53 21.77 -12.07
C ARG A 398 -7.00 21.83 -12.11
N GLY A 399 -6.32 20.75 -11.71
CA GLY A 399 -4.86 20.70 -11.64
C GLY A 399 -4.27 21.36 -10.39
N GLN A 400 -5.09 21.78 -9.42
CA GLN A 400 -4.62 22.44 -8.20
C GLN A 400 -4.25 21.40 -7.12
N ALA A 401 -3.25 21.73 -6.32
CA ALA A 401 -2.82 20.88 -5.22
C ALA A 401 -3.89 20.83 -4.10
N ILE A 402 -4.25 19.62 -3.70
CA ILE A 402 -4.99 19.35 -2.46
C ILE A 402 -3.95 19.13 -1.36
N SER A 403 -4.08 19.85 -0.23
CA SER A 403 -3.14 19.62 0.87
C SER A 403 -3.24 18.17 1.38
N PRO A 404 -2.11 17.52 1.70
CA PRO A 404 -2.12 16.14 2.19
C PRO A 404 -3.00 15.96 3.44
N ALA A 405 -2.99 16.93 4.36
CA ALA A 405 -3.88 16.94 5.52
C ALA A 405 -5.36 16.93 5.13
N ALA A 406 -5.74 17.68 4.08
CA ALA A 406 -7.12 17.72 3.59
C ALA A 406 -7.51 16.40 2.91
N ALA A 407 -6.62 15.77 2.16
CA ALA A 407 -6.87 14.47 1.53
C ALA A 407 -7.09 13.37 2.58
N VAL A 408 -6.26 13.33 3.64
CA VAL A 408 -6.42 12.38 4.76
C VAL A 408 -7.69 12.69 5.56
N GLN A 409 -8.00 13.97 5.85
CA GLN A 409 -9.24 14.32 6.55
C GLN A 409 -10.49 13.97 5.72
N SER A 410 -10.44 14.16 4.41
CA SER A 410 -11.50 13.72 3.50
C SER A 410 -11.71 12.20 3.57
N LEU A 411 -10.63 11.40 3.69
CA LEU A 411 -10.73 9.95 3.89
C LEU A 411 -11.36 9.62 5.25
N VAL A 412 -10.98 10.29 6.34
CA VAL A 412 -11.61 10.08 7.67
C VAL A 412 -13.11 10.31 7.59
N GLU A 413 -13.54 11.43 6.99
CA GLU A 413 -14.97 11.74 6.85
C GLU A 413 -15.70 10.76 5.92
N HIS A 414 -15.03 10.29 4.85
CA HIS A 414 -15.56 9.24 3.99
C HIS A 414 -15.77 7.92 4.74
N LEU A 415 -14.75 7.43 5.44
CA LEU A 415 -14.82 6.19 6.22
C LEU A 415 -15.81 6.31 7.40
N SER A 416 -15.95 7.51 8.00
CA SER A 416 -16.94 7.77 9.06
C SER A 416 -18.38 7.61 8.55
N ARG A 417 -18.66 8.03 7.31
CA ARG A 417 -19.98 7.79 6.68
C ARG A 417 -20.22 6.29 6.46
N TRP A 418 -19.18 5.56 6.02
CA TRP A 418 -19.25 4.10 5.87
C TRP A 418 -19.39 3.37 7.19
N ALA A 419 -18.68 3.80 8.25
CA ALA A 419 -18.84 3.24 9.59
C ALA A 419 -20.27 3.32 10.10
N GLY A 420 -21.07 4.27 9.61
CA GLY A 420 -22.50 4.41 9.93
C GLY A 420 -23.37 3.25 9.43
N ILE A 421 -22.94 2.53 8.38
CA ILE A 421 -23.68 1.40 7.80
C ILE A 421 -22.97 0.05 7.96
N VAL A 422 -21.68 0.04 8.27
CA VAL A 422 -20.94 -1.17 8.63
C VAL A 422 -21.42 -1.69 9.99
N ASN A 423 -21.67 -2.98 10.07
CA ASN A 423 -22.25 -3.66 11.24
C ASN A 423 -21.34 -4.79 11.74
N GLU A 424 -21.92 -5.78 12.43
CA GLU A 424 -21.20 -6.90 13.05
C GLU A 424 -20.45 -7.81 12.06
N HIS A 425 -20.82 -7.81 10.78
CA HIS A 425 -20.14 -8.63 9.76
C HIS A 425 -18.87 -7.97 9.24
N GLY A 426 -18.76 -6.66 9.41
CA GLY A 426 -17.56 -5.91 9.07
C GLY A 426 -17.48 -5.46 7.60
N PHE A 427 -16.26 -5.04 7.24
CA PHE A 427 -15.96 -4.43 5.98
C PHE A 427 -14.56 -4.90 5.51
N ILE A 428 -14.50 -5.67 4.43
CA ILE A 428 -13.25 -6.08 3.80
C ILE A 428 -12.80 -4.95 2.86
N LEU A 429 -11.61 -4.42 3.09
CA LEU A 429 -10.99 -3.41 2.25
C LEU A 429 -9.63 -3.90 1.77
N LEU A 430 -9.51 -4.06 0.45
CA LEU A 430 -8.27 -4.29 -0.27
C LEU A 430 -7.91 -3.00 -1.00
N GLU A 431 -6.78 -2.36 -0.66
CA GLU A 431 -6.48 -1.02 -1.18
C GLU A 431 -4.99 -0.80 -1.45
N VAL A 432 -4.71 0.05 -2.44
CA VAL A 432 -3.38 0.47 -2.85
C VAL A 432 -3.00 1.80 -2.20
N HIS A 433 -1.70 1.97 -1.94
CA HIS A 433 -1.17 3.11 -1.21
C HIS A 433 0.06 3.69 -1.88
N CYS A 434 0.25 5.01 -1.80
CA CYS A 434 1.48 5.65 -2.23
C CYS A 434 2.63 5.40 -1.24
N GLN A 435 3.86 5.57 -1.72
CA GLN A 435 5.07 5.41 -0.93
C GLN A 435 5.76 6.75 -0.69
N GLU A 436 6.45 6.87 0.43
CA GLU A 436 7.32 8.03 0.68
C GLU A 436 8.46 8.08 -0.36
N PRO A 437 8.82 9.25 -0.93
CA PRO A 437 9.84 9.38 -1.98
C PRO A 437 11.19 8.73 -1.67
N LEU A 438 11.66 8.84 -0.42
CA LEU A 438 12.91 8.22 0.00
C LEU A 438 12.85 6.69 0.00
N VAL A 439 11.68 6.12 0.33
CA VAL A 439 11.44 4.67 0.27
C VAL A 439 11.39 4.21 -1.19
N VAL A 440 10.73 4.97 -2.08
CA VAL A 440 10.73 4.67 -3.52
C VAL A 440 12.15 4.68 -4.07
N ARG A 441 12.98 5.66 -3.68
CA ARG A 441 14.40 5.75 -4.09
C ARG A 441 15.21 4.54 -3.62
N GLU A 442 15.02 4.10 -2.37
CA GLU A 442 15.73 2.95 -1.79
C GLU A 442 15.37 1.63 -2.50
N PHE A 443 14.10 1.48 -2.93
CA PHE A 443 13.56 0.26 -3.53
C PHE A 443 13.13 0.44 -4.99
N LEU A 444 13.77 1.35 -5.73
CA LEU A 444 13.35 1.81 -7.05
C LEU A 444 13.00 0.68 -8.03
N ASP A 445 13.89 -0.29 -8.18
CA ASP A 445 13.72 -1.40 -9.12
C ASP A 445 12.88 -2.56 -8.55
N GLN A 446 12.55 -2.51 -7.25
CA GLN A 446 11.82 -3.57 -6.53
C GLN A 446 10.35 -3.21 -6.30
N SER A 447 9.93 -2.01 -6.70
CA SER A 447 8.58 -1.48 -6.48
C SER A 447 8.05 -0.78 -7.73
N GLU A 448 6.78 -0.91 -7.99
CA GLU A 448 6.07 -0.19 -9.06
C GLU A 448 5.76 1.27 -8.68
N SER A 449 6.08 1.70 -7.44
CA SER A 449 5.58 2.95 -6.87
C SER A 449 5.98 4.19 -7.66
N LEU A 450 7.14 4.23 -8.29
CA LEU A 450 7.57 5.44 -9.01
C LEU A 450 6.58 5.86 -10.10
N TYR A 451 6.29 4.95 -11.02
CA TYR A 451 5.39 5.25 -12.15
C TYR A 451 3.93 5.28 -11.74
N PHE A 452 3.53 4.32 -10.88
CA PHE A 452 2.15 4.15 -10.50
C PHE A 452 1.66 5.33 -9.65
N ASP A 453 2.40 5.72 -8.59
CA ASP A 453 2.03 6.86 -7.74
C ASP A 453 1.94 8.17 -8.56
N ALA A 454 2.80 8.32 -9.59
CA ALA A 454 2.76 9.48 -10.48
C ALA A 454 1.50 9.47 -11.38
N ILE A 455 1.22 8.34 -12.04
CA ILE A 455 0.05 8.20 -12.92
C ILE A 455 -1.25 8.43 -12.14
N GLU A 456 -1.40 7.77 -11.00
CA GLU A 456 -2.60 7.88 -10.18
C GLU A 456 -2.82 9.31 -9.69
N ALA A 457 -1.76 9.99 -9.26
CA ALA A 457 -1.85 11.39 -8.86
C ALA A 457 -2.12 12.32 -10.05
N PHE A 458 -1.52 12.09 -11.22
CA PHE A 458 -1.82 12.83 -12.45
C PHE A 458 -3.28 12.65 -12.89
N SER A 459 -3.86 11.48 -12.67
CA SER A 459 -5.27 11.16 -12.99
C SER A 459 -6.25 11.49 -11.85
N HIS A 460 -5.84 12.30 -10.87
CA HIS A 460 -6.65 12.82 -9.76
C HIS A 460 -7.07 11.76 -8.72
N GLN A 461 -6.41 10.63 -8.68
CA GLN A 461 -6.67 9.60 -7.68
C GLN A 461 -5.96 9.93 -6.35
N LEU A 462 -6.56 9.50 -5.25
CA LEU A 462 -6.18 9.91 -3.90
C LEU A 462 -5.51 8.74 -3.15
N LEU A 463 -4.29 8.35 -3.60
CA LEU A 463 -3.51 7.32 -2.92
C LEU A 463 -2.96 7.84 -1.59
N ILE A 464 -3.62 7.51 -0.49
CA ILE A 464 -3.15 7.86 0.85
C ILE A 464 -2.06 6.85 1.28
N GLU A 465 -1.06 7.31 2.05
CA GLU A 465 -0.06 6.42 2.66
C GLU A 465 -0.72 5.36 3.53
N ALA A 466 -0.22 4.12 3.50
CA ALA A 466 -0.85 2.97 4.16
C ALA A 466 -1.07 3.17 5.66
N ASP A 467 -0.09 3.73 6.36
CA ASP A 467 -0.15 3.99 7.80
C ASP A 467 -1.12 5.12 8.15
N ALA A 468 -1.24 6.13 7.29
CA ALA A 468 -2.23 7.20 7.43
C ALA A 468 -3.65 6.71 7.15
N ALA A 469 -3.83 5.83 6.15
CA ALA A 469 -5.12 5.22 5.83
C ALA A 469 -5.63 4.32 6.97
N LEU A 470 -4.74 3.51 7.59
CA LEU A 470 -5.10 2.69 8.74
C LEU A 470 -5.57 3.55 9.93
N LEU A 471 -4.86 4.66 10.21
CA LEU A 471 -5.26 5.55 11.30
C LEU A 471 -6.56 6.30 10.96
N ALA A 472 -6.76 6.69 9.70
CA ALA A 472 -8.02 7.30 9.25
C ALA A 472 -9.22 6.35 9.47
N ALA A 473 -9.05 5.05 9.26
CA ALA A 473 -10.06 4.05 9.59
C ALA A 473 -10.34 4.00 11.11
N ALA A 474 -9.30 3.99 11.95
CA ALA A 474 -9.45 4.00 13.40
C ALA A 474 -10.11 5.29 13.93
N GLU A 475 -9.83 6.44 13.32
CA GLU A 475 -10.52 7.71 13.61
C GLU A 475 -12.01 7.66 13.24
N ALA A 476 -12.35 6.90 12.21
CA ALA A 476 -13.73 6.64 11.80
C ALA A 476 -14.44 5.58 12.67
N GLY A 477 -13.76 4.95 13.62
CA GLY A 477 -14.30 3.86 14.44
C GLY A 477 -14.24 2.49 13.76
N LEU A 478 -13.45 2.34 12.70
CA LEU A 478 -13.22 1.10 11.98
C LEU A 478 -11.84 0.54 12.35
N PHE A 479 -11.82 -0.63 12.99
CA PHE A 479 -10.58 -1.24 13.46
C PHE A 479 -10.30 -2.56 12.74
N PRO A 480 -9.06 -2.79 12.26
CA PRO A 480 -8.70 -4.03 11.61
C PRO A 480 -8.71 -5.19 12.60
N ARG A 481 -9.16 -6.37 12.16
CA ARG A 481 -8.88 -7.62 12.87
C ARG A 481 -7.44 -8.03 12.62
N ARG A 482 -6.68 -8.23 13.68
CA ARG A 482 -5.27 -8.60 13.59
C ARG A 482 -5.03 -9.84 12.73
N GLU A 483 -5.86 -10.87 12.90
CA GLU A 483 -5.74 -12.14 12.19
C GLU A 483 -5.97 -12.02 10.66
N GLN A 484 -6.72 -11.02 10.23
CA GLN A 484 -7.04 -10.74 8.82
C GLN A 484 -6.29 -9.53 8.26
N PHE A 485 -5.36 -8.96 9.01
CA PHE A 485 -4.50 -7.90 8.51
C PHE A 485 -3.42 -8.48 7.59
N ARG A 486 -3.29 -7.94 6.38
CA ARG A 486 -2.23 -8.27 5.45
C ARG A 486 -1.64 -7.00 4.86
N LYS A 487 -0.33 -7.01 4.64
CA LYS A 487 0.38 -5.99 3.87
C LYS A 487 1.18 -6.63 2.75
N PHE A 488 1.31 -5.95 1.64
CA PHE A 488 2.08 -6.43 0.50
C PHE A 488 3.08 -5.36 0.03
N PRO A 489 4.32 -5.76 -0.21
CA PRO A 489 4.97 -7.03 0.12
C PRO A 489 5.08 -7.26 1.62
N GLY A 490 4.87 -8.52 2.08
CA GLY A 490 4.78 -8.86 3.51
C GLY A 490 6.03 -8.55 4.32
N PHE A 491 7.21 -8.82 3.75
CA PHE A 491 8.51 -8.76 4.43
C PHE A 491 9.34 -7.50 4.12
N MET A 492 8.90 -6.67 3.15
CA MET A 492 9.63 -5.44 2.83
C MET A 492 9.32 -4.33 3.84
N PRO A 493 10.27 -3.41 4.13
CA PRO A 493 10.04 -2.28 5.02
C PRO A 493 9.25 -1.15 4.34
N TYR A 494 8.27 -1.51 3.53
CA TYR A 494 7.27 -0.63 2.94
C TYR A 494 5.99 -1.41 2.68
N CYS A 495 4.91 -0.70 2.42
CA CYS A 495 3.61 -1.29 2.13
C CYS A 495 2.99 -0.65 0.90
N ARG A 496 2.74 -1.45 -0.12
CA ARG A 496 2.09 -1.02 -1.36
C ARG A 496 0.59 -1.23 -1.33
N ILE A 497 0.16 -2.36 -0.77
CA ILE A 497 -1.24 -2.78 -0.72
C ILE A 497 -1.53 -3.31 0.68
N THR A 498 -2.70 -2.97 1.20
CA THR A 498 -3.25 -3.56 2.43
C THR A 498 -4.52 -4.33 2.15
N LEU A 499 -4.72 -5.42 2.90
CA LEU A 499 -5.98 -6.13 3.00
C LEU A 499 -6.38 -6.18 4.48
N ASN A 500 -7.57 -5.68 4.78
CA ASN A 500 -8.11 -5.60 6.13
C ASN A 500 -9.54 -6.11 6.19
N LEU A 501 -9.89 -6.82 7.24
CA LEU A 501 -11.27 -6.94 7.70
C LEU A 501 -11.47 -5.93 8.83
N PHE A 502 -12.14 -4.84 8.55
CA PHE A 502 -12.48 -3.82 9.53
C PHE A 502 -13.79 -4.18 10.27
N GLU A 503 -13.80 -3.92 11.57
CA GLU A 503 -14.98 -3.97 12.42
C GLU A 503 -15.28 -2.60 13.00
N ARG A 504 -16.56 -2.28 13.11
CA ARG A 504 -16.99 -1.09 13.82
C ARG A 504 -16.84 -1.28 15.32
N ARG A 505 -16.25 -0.28 15.99
CA ARG A 505 -16.11 -0.22 17.44
C ARG A 505 -16.82 1.01 18.01
N PRO A 506 -17.25 1.00 19.28
CA PRO A 506 -17.87 2.15 19.94
C PRO A 506 -16.88 3.25 20.33
N TYR A 507 -15.62 3.07 20.04
CA TYR A 507 -14.52 3.99 20.31
C TYR A 507 -13.77 4.32 19.03
N ARG A 508 -12.94 5.36 19.10
CA ARG A 508 -12.06 5.78 17.99
C ARG A 508 -10.67 6.13 18.51
N VAL A 509 -9.68 6.08 17.64
CA VAL A 509 -8.31 6.50 17.92
C VAL A 509 -7.94 7.65 16.99
N ARG A 510 -7.47 8.75 17.55
CA ARG A 510 -6.99 9.92 16.80
C ARG A 510 -5.67 10.44 17.33
N PHE A 511 -5.04 11.34 16.58
CA PHE A 511 -3.87 12.05 17.09
C PHE A 511 -4.19 12.87 18.34
N ALA A 512 -3.23 12.84 19.28
CA ALA A 512 -3.25 13.72 20.43
C ALA A 512 -3.02 15.19 19.98
N ARG A 513 -3.76 16.11 20.57
CA ARG A 513 -3.68 17.55 20.31
C ARG A 513 -3.12 18.27 21.53
N PRO A 514 -2.51 19.45 21.39
CA PRO A 514 -2.09 20.25 22.55
C PRO A 514 -3.21 20.48 23.57
N ALA A 515 -4.45 20.62 23.11
CA ALA A 515 -5.63 20.79 23.96
C ALA A 515 -5.98 19.54 24.81
N ASP A 516 -5.44 18.36 24.47
CA ASP A 516 -5.68 17.11 25.20
C ASP A 516 -4.80 16.99 26.46
N VAL A 517 -3.74 17.80 26.60
CA VAL A 517 -2.77 17.70 27.71
C VAL A 517 -3.44 17.63 29.09
N PRO A 518 -4.49 18.41 29.41
CA PRO A 518 -5.18 18.26 30.70
C PRO A 518 -5.84 16.89 30.90
N ALA A 519 -6.41 16.30 29.85
CA ALA A 519 -6.99 14.96 29.90
C ALA A 519 -5.91 13.88 30.02
N LEU A 520 -4.79 14.05 29.32
CA LEU A 520 -3.63 13.15 29.41
C LEU A 520 -3.00 13.17 30.79
N LEU A 521 -2.95 14.32 31.49
CA LEU A 521 -2.50 14.39 32.86
C LEU A 521 -3.43 13.62 33.82
N ARG A 522 -4.75 13.72 33.64
CA ARG A 522 -5.69 12.90 34.44
C ARG A 522 -5.46 11.42 34.23
N LEU A 523 -5.14 11.01 32.99
CA LEU A 523 -4.82 9.61 32.67
C LEU A 523 -3.50 9.18 33.32
N GLU A 524 -2.45 10.02 33.29
CA GLU A 524 -1.19 9.79 34.00
C GLU A 524 -1.42 9.66 35.51
N ASP A 525 -2.24 10.54 36.09
CA ASP A 525 -2.60 10.51 37.52
C ASP A 525 -3.32 9.22 37.93
N ALA A 526 -4.16 8.69 37.08
CA ALA A 526 -4.90 7.45 37.33
C ALA A 526 -4.05 6.17 37.15
N CYS A 527 -3.05 6.21 36.27
CA CYS A 527 -2.26 5.02 35.89
C CYS A 527 -0.94 4.89 36.64
N TRP A 528 -0.35 5.98 37.14
CA TRP A 528 1.02 6.01 37.66
C TRP A 528 1.12 6.62 39.05
N SER A 529 2.10 6.13 39.85
CA SER A 529 2.52 6.82 41.07
C SER A 529 3.14 8.18 40.75
N VAL A 530 3.14 9.10 41.69
CA VAL A 530 3.61 10.49 41.53
C VAL A 530 5.01 10.57 40.90
N GLU A 531 5.90 9.65 41.31
CA GLU A 531 7.30 9.61 40.89
C GLU A 531 7.50 9.14 39.45
N LEU A 532 6.48 8.46 38.91
CA LEU A 532 6.54 7.84 37.58
C LEU A 532 5.68 8.56 36.51
N ARG A 533 5.00 9.65 36.89
CA ARG A 533 4.14 10.41 35.96
C ARG A 533 4.94 11.20 34.95
N THR A 534 4.41 11.31 33.76
CA THR A 534 4.93 12.22 32.75
C THR A 534 4.38 13.63 32.98
N SER A 535 5.25 14.64 32.95
CA SER A 535 4.84 16.03 33.18
C SER A 535 4.06 16.64 31.99
N ALA A 536 3.27 17.66 32.25
CA ALA A 536 2.56 18.43 31.21
C ALA A 536 3.50 18.96 30.10
N ALA A 537 4.68 19.46 30.51
CA ALA A 537 5.69 19.97 29.58
C ALA A 537 6.21 18.87 28.65
N GLU A 538 6.47 17.68 29.19
CA GLU A 538 6.95 16.55 28.38
C GLU A 538 5.84 16.02 27.45
N LEU A 539 4.59 15.93 27.89
CA LEU A 539 3.46 15.56 27.05
C LEU A 539 3.28 16.55 25.88
N ALA A 540 3.32 17.84 26.16
CA ALA A 540 3.24 18.87 25.13
C ALA A 540 4.42 18.81 24.15
N ARG A 541 5.65 18.55 24.66
CA ARG A 541 6.84 18.37 23.83
C ARG A 541 6.69 17.16 22.87
N ARG A 542 6.24 16.00 23.36
CA ARG A 542 6.01 14.81 22.53
C ARG A 542 5.04 15.08 21.40
N ILE A 543 3.91 15.75 21.71
CA ILE A 543 2.90 16.13 20.71
C ILE A 543 3.50 17.06 19.66
N ALA A 544 4.33 18.04 20.07
CA ALA A 544 4.94 18.99 19.15
C ALA A 544 6.04 18.38 18.27
N VAL A 545 6.88 17.48 18.83
CA VAL A 545 8.06 16.91 18.15
C VAL A 545 7.67 15.81 17.18
N TYR A 546 6.72 14.95 17.55
CA TYR A 546 6.28 13.84 16.70
C TYR A 546 4.76 13.64 16.82
N PRO A 547 3.95 14.52 16.19
CA PRO A 547 2.49 14.46 16.28
C PRO A 547 1.91 13.13 15.84
N LEU A 548 2.48 12.55 14.77
CA LEU A 548 2.03 11.26 14.19
C LEU A 548 2.22 10.06 15.12
N GLY A 549 3.00 10.19 16.18
CA GLY A 549 3.31 9.12 17.14
C GLY A 549 2.56 9.22 18.47
N GLN A 550 1.71 10.23 18.67
CA GLN A 550 0.96 10.43 19.91
C GLN A 550 -0.53 10.27 19.63
N TRP A 551 -1.17 9.25 20.21
CA TRP A 551 -2.57 8.95 19.94
C TRP A 551 -3.38 8.86 21.21
N VAL A 552 -4.65 9.27 21.12
CA VAL A 552 -5.64 9.08 22.16
C VAL A 552 -6.76 8.16 21.68
N LEU A 553 -7.25 7.32 22.58
CA LEU A 553 -8.46 6.54 22.40
C LEU A 553 -9.61 7.25 23.11
N GLU A 554 -10.65 7.56 22.35
CA GLU A 554 -11.87 8.19 22.82
C GLU A 554 -13.01 7.17 22.88
N LEU A 555 -13.65 7.07 24.02
CA LEU A 555 -14.88 6.31 24.24
C LEU A 555 -15.92 7.22 24.87
N ASP A 556 -17.10 7.32 24.27
CA ASP A 556 -18.20 8.20 24.72
C ASP A 556 -17.80 9.69 24.90
N GLY A 557 -16.84 10.15 24.08
CA GLY A 557 -16.35 11.54 24.12
C GLY A 557 -15.26 11.78 25.16
N GLU A 558 -14.86 10.78 25.94
CA GLU A 558 -13.79 10.87 26.92
C GLU A 558 -12.50 10.18 26.42
N ILE A 559 -11.34 10.76 26.72
CA ILE A 559 -10.04 10.14 26.49
C ILE A 559 -9.81 9.12 27.62
N VAL A 560 -9.86 7.84 27.25
CA VAL A 560 -9.71 6.70 28.17
C VAL A 560 -8.42 5.90 27.95
N GLY A 561 -7.69 6.17 26.88
CA GLY A 561 -6.42 5.53 26.58
C GLY A 561 -5.50 6.42 25.75
N VAL A 562 -4.21 6.09 25.77
CA VAL A 562 -3.16 6.82 25.05
C VAL A 562 -2.00 5.90 24.67
N VAL A 563 -1.40 6.19 23.50
CA VAL A 563 -0.10 5.64 23.08
C VAL A 563 0.84 6.81 22.82
N TYR A 564 2.05 6.70 23.39
CA TYR A 564 3.16 7.61 23.11
C TYR A 564 4.27 6.85 22.39
N SER A 565 4.77 7.41 21.30
CA SER A 565 5.88 6.83 20.56
C SER A 565 6.82 7.89 19.98
N GLN A 566 7.98 7.44 19.54
CA GLN A 566 8.94 8.22 18.74
C GLN A 566 9.70 7.31 17.79
N ARG A 567 10.45 7.86 16.85
CA ARG A 567 11.38 7.09 16.00
C ARG A 567 12.78 7.16 16.59
N VAL A 568 13.56 6.06 16.44
CA VAL A 568 14.94 5.97 16.94
C VAL A 568 15.84 5.26 15.93
N ALA A 569 17.13 5.63 15.94
CA ALA A 569 18.10 5.14 14.97
C ALA A 569 18.48 3.66 15.15
N ALA A 570 18.59 3.17 16.40
CA ALA A 570 19.04 1.83 16.69
C ALA A 570 18.59 1.34 18.07
N ILE A 571 18.44 0.02 18.22
CA ILE A 571 18.08 -0.62 19.50
C ILE A 571 19.18 -0.47 20.56
N ASP A 572 20.43 -0.44 20.15
CA ASP A 572 21.57 -0.32 21.08
C ASP A 572 21.59 1.03 21.82
N ALA A 573 21.03 2.09 21.23
CA ALA A 573 20.85 3.37 21.91
C ALA A 573 19.97 3.24 23.17
N LEU A 574 19.07 2.27 23.21
CA LEU A 574 18.17 2.02 24.33
C LEU A 574 18.84 1.24 25.47
N ARG A 575 19.95 0.53 25.22
CA ARG A 575 20.65 -0.26 26.24
C ARG A 575 21.35 0.59 27.29
N SER A 576 21.64 1.84 26.99
CA SER A 576 22.23 2.83 27.88
C SER A 576 21.35 4.04 28.14
N ALA A 577 20.10 4.02 27.62
CA ALA A 577 19.18 5.14 27.73
C ALA A 577 18.73 5.36 29.18
N LYS A 578 18.51 6.63 29.51
CA LYS A 578 17.84 7.05 30.76
C LYS A 578 16.51 7.67 30.41
N TRP A 579 15.49 7.41 31.22
CA TRP A 579 14.15 7.96 31.02
C TRP A 579 14.15 9.49 30.92
N ALA A 580 15.00 10.16 31.72
CA ALA A 580 15.11 11.61 31.73
C ALA A 580 15.51 12.19 30.37
N ASP A 581 16.32 11.44 29.60
CA ASP A 581 16.89 11.88 28.33
C ASP A 581 16.27 11.17 27.11
N ILE A 582 15.25 10.32 27.34
CA ILE A 582 14.71 9.43 26.32
C ILE A 582 14.23 10.17 25.05
N GLY A 583 13.73 11.39 25.23
CA GLY A 583 13.27 12.23 24.15
C GLY A 583 14.37 12.72 23.20
N SER A 584 15.65 12.73 23.66
CA SER A 584 16.80 13.11 22.81
C SER A 584 17.17 12.06 21.77
N LEU A 585 16.67 10.82 21.93
CA LEU A 585 16.89 9.74 20.97
C LEU A 585 16.00 9.83 19.75
N HIS A 586 15.10 10.83 19.67
CA HIS A 586 14.21 10.97 18.54
C HIS A 586 14.99 11.26 17.24
N ASP A 587 14.84 10.35 16.29
CA ASP A 587 15.32 10.50 14.92
C ASP A 587 14.12 10.37 13.95
N PRO A 588 13.67 11.43 13.27
CA PRO A 588 12.52 11.37 12.38
C PRO A 588 12.62 10.31 11.27
N ARG A 589 13.85 9.90 10.92
CA ARG A 589 14.15 8.87 9.91
C ARG A 589 14.63 7.56 10.50
N GLY A 590 14.63 7.43 11.81
CA GLY A 590 15.05 6.20 12.48
C GLY A 590 14.25 4.99 12.01
N PRO A 591 14.88 3.82 11.79
CA PRO A 591 14.22 2.62 11.29
C PRO A 591 13.39 1.87 12.35
N LEU A 592 13.39 2.31 13.59
CA LEU A 592 12.63 1.70 14.67
C LEU A 592 11.65 2.70 15.27
N VAL A 593 10.44 2.22 15.60
CA VAL A 593 9.49 2.98 16.42
C VAL A 593 9.66 2.59 17.86
N GLN A 594 9.95 3.55 18.74
CA GLN A 594 10.01 3.31 20.17
C GLN A 594 8.67 3.57 20.82
N LEU A 595 8.09 2.57 21.46
CA LEU A 595 6.94 2.70 22.35
C LEU A 595 7.41 3.32 23.68
N LEU A 596 6.97 4.54 23.96
CA LEU A 596 7.30 5.28 25.19
C LEU A 596 6.30 5.03 26.31
N GLY A 597 5.06 4.70 25.97
CA GLY A 597 4.02 4.39 26.95
C GLY A 597 2.70 4.04 26.29
N LEU A 598 1.95 3.18 26.94
CA LEU A 598 0.58 2.82 26.62
C LEU A 598 -0.20 2.79 27.94
N ASN A 599 -1.17 3.67 28.07
CA ASN A 599 -2.00 3.78 29.27
C ASN A 599 -3.48 3.63 28.90
N VAL A 600 -4.23 2.94 29.75
CA VAL A 600 -5.69 2.85 29.71
C VAL A 600 -6.20 3.06 31.12
N LEU A 601 -7.26 3.84 31.30
CA LEU A 601 -7.90 4.09 32.59
C LEU A 601 -8.15 2.76 33.33
N PRO A 602 -7.83 2.66 34.64
CA PRO A 602 -7.93 1.40 35.39
C PRO A 602 -9.32 0.73 35.33
N ASP A 603 -10.38 1.52 35.35
CA ASP A 603 -11.76 1.04 35.25
C ASP A 603 -12.18 0.60 33.83
N LYS A 604 -11.36 0.85 32.82
CA LYS A 604 -11.58 0.49 31.41
C LYS A 604 -10.64 -0.61 30.92
N GLN A 605 -9.66 -1.05 31.70
CA GLN A 605 -8.65 -2.04 31.28
C GLN A 605 -9.26 -3.39 30.89
N GLN A 606 -10.41 -3.79 31.46
CA GLN A 606 -11.10 -5.04 31.16
C GLN A 606 -11.81 -5.06 29.81
N LEU A 607 -11.83 -3.94 29.09
CA LEU A 607 -12.49 -3.82 27.79
C LEU A 607 -11.58 -4.18 26.59
N GLY A 608 -10.36 -4.67 26.82
CA GLY A 608 -9.40 -5.01 25.77
C GLY A 608 -8.83 -3.81 25.02
N LEU A 609 -8.99 -2.59 25.56
CA LEU A 609 -8.54 -1.36 24.88
C LEU A 609 -7.02 -1.27 24.78
N GLY A 610 -6.27 -1.87 25.74
CA GLY A 610 -4.82 -1.94 25.69
C GLY A 610 -4.32 -2.81 24.55
N ASP A 611 -4.96 -3.97 24.34
CA ASP A 611 -4.66 -4.87 23.22
C ASP A 611 -4.93 -4.17 21.90
N GLN A 612 -6.10 -3.52 21.78
CA GLN A 612 -6.48 -2.79 20.55
C GLN A 612 -5.51 -1.65 20.21
N LEU A 613 -5.05 -0.88 21.21
CA LEU A 613 -4.08 0.19 21.01
C LEU A 613 -2.70 -0.34 20.59
N LEU A 614 -2.25 -1.42 21.22
CA LEU A 614 -0.96 -2.03 20.89
C LEU A 614 -0.99 -2.65 19.49
N ASP A 615 -2.04 -3.40 19.16
CA ASP A 615 -2.22 -3.97 17.83
C ASP A 615 -2.24 -2.91 16.74
N LEU A 616 -3.02 -1.83 16.93
CA LEU A 616 -3.06 -0.72 15.98
C LEU A 616 -1.69 -0.06 15.81
N MET A 617 -0.96 0.13 16.92
CA MET A 617 0.37 0.72 16.91
C MET A 617 1.37 -0.17 16.15
N LEU A 618 1.36 -1.49 16.39
CA LEU A 618 2.23 -2.44 15.70
C LEU A 618 1.90 -2.52 14.20
N MET A 619 0.62 -2.65 13.85
CA MET A 619 0.18 -2.69 12.45
C MET A 619 0.56 -1.39 11.72
N ARG A 620 0.27 -0.23 12.33
CA ARG A 620 0.64 1.05 11.72
C ARG A 620 2.15 1.17 11.53
N SER A 621 2.94 0.81 12.54
CA SER A 621 4.41 0.87 12.45
C SER A 621 4.96 -0.01 11.32
N ALA A 622 4.35 -1.17 11.07
CA ALA A 622 4.74 -2.04 9.97
C ALA A 622 4.37 -1.51 8.58
N LEU A 623 3.41 -0.59 8.51
CA LEU A 623 3.02 0.07 7.27
C LEU A 623 3.89 1.29 6.95
N GLN A 624 4.57 1.87 7.95
CA GLN A 624 5.41 3.05 7.76
C GLN A 624 6.66 2.71 6.93
N GLY A 625 6.92 3.52 5.92
CA GLY A 625 8.10 3.37 5.06
C GLY A 625 9.40 3.43 5.85
N GLY A 626 10.31 2.48 5.58
CA GLY A 626 11.62 2.36 6.23
C GLY A 626 11.60 1.84 7.68
N VAL A 627 10.43 1.55 8.28
CA VAL A 627 10.35 0.99 9.63
C VAL A 627 10.59 -0.52 9.58
N ARG A 628 11.48 -1.01 10.43
CA ARG A 628 11.92 -2.42 10.52
C ARG A 628 11.48 -3.11 11.81
N GLY A 629 10.89 -2.38 12.76
CA GLY A 629 10.42 -2.94 14.02
C GLY A 629 9.98 -1.90 15.03
N VAL A 630 9.45 -2.40 16.15
CA VAL A 630 9.09 -1.59 17.31
C VAL A 630 9.93 -2.02 18.50
N VAL A 631 10.41 -1.08 19.27
CA VAL A 631 11.18 -1.30 20.49
C VAL A 631 10.53 -0.59 21.68
N GLY A 632 10.79 -1.05 22.88
CA GLY A 632 10.27 -0.40 24.08
C GLY A 632 11.06 -0.76 25.32
N LEU A 633 10.94 0.07 26.34
CA LEU A 633 11.47 -0.20 27.68
C LEU A 633 10.29 -0.23 28.65
N THR A 634 9.88 -1.43 29.01
CA THR A 634 8.76 -1.68 29.93
C THR A 634 9.24 -1.96 31.35
N ARG A 635 8.32 -2.27 32.26
CA ARG A 635 8.58 -2.65 33.65
C ARG A 635 7.87 -3.95 33.99
N CYS A 636 8.33 -4.64 35.04
CA CYS A 636 7.58 -5.72 35.64
C CYS A 636 6.54 -5.16 36.62
N LYS A 637 5.33 -5.76 36.57
CA LYS A 637 4.24 -5.38 37.48
C LYS A 637 4.34 -6.02 38.85
N ASP A 638 4.63 -7.32 38.88
CA ASP A 638 4.52 -8.16 40.08
C ASP A 638 5.90 -8.61 40.62
N PHE A 639 6.99 -7.95 40.21
CA PHE A 639 8.32 -8.19 40.74
C PHE A 639 8.43 -7.71 42.21
N ALA A 640 8.90 -8.58 43.11
CA ALA A 640 9.04 -8.31 44.53
C ALA A 640 10.47 -8.60 45.08
N GLY A 641 11.45 -8.85 44.19
CA GLY A 641 12.84 -9.08 44.55
C GLY A 641 13.60 -7.80 44.91
N GLN A 642 14.83 -7.97 45.46
CA GLN A 642 15.64 -6.87 45.98
C GLN A 642 16.99 -6.71 45.27
N SER A 643 17.30 -7.56 44.28
CA SER A 643 18.53 -7.49 43.51
C SER A 643 18.32 -7.54 42.00
N LEU A 644 19.28 -7.03 41.24
CA LEU A 644 19.26 -7.10 39.78
C LEU A 644 19.35 -8.54 39.26
N GLU A 645 20.00 -9.43 40.02
CA GLU A 645 20.07 -10.85 39.68
C GLU A 645 18.70 -11.51 39.79
N GLU A 646 17.96 -11.23 40.87
CA GLU A 646 16.58 -11.70 41.07
C GLU A 646 15.65 -11.13 39.98
N LEU A 647 15.81 -9.86 39.59
CA LEU A 647 15.05 -9.26 38.51
C LEU A 647 15.33 -9.95 37.16
N ALA A 648 16.61 -10.22 36.87
CA ALA A 648 16.98 -10.90 35.62
C ALA A 648 16.42 -12.34 35.58
N ALA A 649 16.47 -13.06 36.71
CA ALA A 649 15.88 -14.40 36.86
C ALA A 649 14.35 -14.35 36.68
N TYR A 650 13.67 -13.37 37.30
CA TYR A 650 12.22 -13.18 37.17
C TYR A 650 11.79 -12.87 35.73
N VAL A 651 12.51 -12.01 35.02
CA VAL A 651 12.27 -11.68 33.60
C VAL A 651 12.43 -12.89 32.69
N ALA A 652 13.40 -13.77 33.00
CA ALA A 652 13.65 -15.01 32.27
C ALA A 652 12.66 -16.14 32.60
N ALA A 653 11.99 -16.07 33.74
CA ALA A 653 11.10 -17.12 34.21
C ALA A 653 9.84 -17.27 33.32
N ARG A 654 9.41 -18.52 33.17
CA ARG A 654 8.23 -18.89 32.38
C ARG A 654 7.30 -19.79 33.20
N ASP A 655 6.00 -19.71 32.90
CA ASP A 655 5.00 -20.62 33.45
C ASP A 655 5.02 -21.98 32.73
N SER A 656 4.12 -22.88 33.11
CA SER A 656 3.98 -24.22 32.53
C SER A 656 3.56 -24.19 31.03
N ALA A 657 3.03 -23.08 30.53
CA ALA A 657 2.69 -22.87 29.16
C ALA A 657 3.82 -22.18 28.35
N GLY A 658 4.96 -21.89 28.97
CA GLY A 658 6.09 -21.21 28.35
C GLY A 658 5.95 -19.69 28.26
N LEU A 659 4.94 -19.10 28.89
CA LEU A 659 4.68 -17.67 28.89
C LEU A 659 5.46 -16.96 30.02
N PRO A 660 5.86 -15.69 29.85
CA PRO A 660 6.45 -14.90 30.95
C PRO A 660 5.57 -14.89 32.19
N LEU A 661 6.16 -14.96 33.38
CA LEU A 661 5.41 -14.90 34.64
C LEU A 661 4.79 -13.53 34.91
N ASP A 662 5.49 -12.45 34.54
CA ASP A 662 5.02 -11.10 34.77
C ASP A 662 3.88 -10.75 33.77
N PRO A 663 2.71 -10.22 34.23
CA PRO A 663 1.58 -9.93 33.40
C PRO A 663 1.86 -8.90 32.28
N VAL A 664 2.74 -7.91 32.56
CA VAL A 664 3.09 -6.90 31.53
C VAL A 664 4.03 -7.49 30.49
N LEU A 665 4.99 -8.32 30.90
CA LEU A 665 5.85 -9.04 29.94
C LEU A 665 5.04 -10.06 29.13
N GLN A 666 4.06 -10.73 29.75
CA GLN A 666 3.14 -11.64 29.07
C GLN A 666 2.27 -10.90 28.03
N PHE A 667 1.74 -9.71 28.39
CA PHE A 667 1.00 -8.85 27.47
C PHE A 667 1.84 -8.53 26.20
N HIS A 668 3.06 -8.04 26.36
CA HIS A 668 3.94 -7.76 25.23
C HIS A 668 4.32 -9.02 24.45
N HIS A 669 4.59 -10.12 25.13
CA HIS A 669 4.96 -11.39 24.50
C HIS A 669 3.83 -11.95 23.63
N ARG A 670 2.57 -11.89 24.10
CA ARG A 670 1.39 -12.31 23.33
C ARG A 670 1.19 -11.50 22.05
N HIS A 671 1.68 -10.24 22.02
CA HIS A 671 1.68 -9.39 20.82
C HIS A 671 2.94 -9.59 19.97
N GLY A 672 3.81 -10.55 20.30
CA GLY A 672 4.96 -10.92 19.47
C GLY A 672 6.27 -10.23 19.89
N ALA A 673 6.38 -9.64 21.07
CA ALA A 673 7.63 -9.06 21.54
C ALA A 673 8.65 -10.13 21.92
N ASN A 674 9.89 -9.93 21.49
CA ASN A 674 11.08 -10.57 22.05
C ASN A 674 11.53 -9.78 23.28
N ILE A 675 11.68 -10.45 24.41
CA ILE A 675 12.17 -9.87 25.66
C ILE A 675 13.70 -9.98 25.64
N LEU A 676 14.40 -8.85 25.53
CA LEU A 676 15.86 -8.80 25.38
C LEU A 676 16.61 -8.65 26.68
N GLY A 677 15.91 -8.45 27.82
CA GLY A 677 16.47 -8.40 29.16
C GLY A 677 16.49 -7.00 29.79
N PRO A 678 17.03 -6.92 31.00
CA PRO A 678 17.04 -5.70 31.83
C PRO A 678 18.06 -4.66 31.34
N VAL A 679 17.70 -3.38 31.48
CA VAL A 679 18.53 -2.20 31.28
C VAL A 679 18.59 -1.44 32.59
N ALA A 680 19.73 -1.50 33.27
CA ALA A 680 19.94 -0.88 34.57
C ALA A 680 19.91 0.67 34.47
N ASP A 681 19.55 1.32 35.58
CA ASP A 681 19.53 2.77 35.74
C ASP A 681 18.65 3.51 34.70
N TYR A 682 17.72 2.80 34.02
CA TYR A 682 16.82 3.39 33.03
C TYR A 682 15.88 4.43 33.66
N ARG A 683 15.24 4.07 34.80
CA ARG A 683 14.28 4.95 35.49
C ARG A 683 14.48 4.89 37.00
N PRO A 684 15.46 5.61 37.54
CA PRO A 684 15.82 5.51 38.96
C PRO A 684 14.68 5.75 39.96
N ALA A 685 13.63 6.45 39.54
CA ALA A 685 12.43 6.65 40.33
C ALA A 685 11.60 5.37 40.52
N ASP A 686 11.70 4.38 39.63
CA ASP A 686 10.97 3.10 39.73
C ASP A 686 11.65 2.15 40.71
N LYS A 687 11.44 2.41 42.01
CA LYS A 687 12.03 1.61 43.10
C LYS A 687 11.57 0.15 43.07
N ALA A 688 10.32 -0.10 42.61
CA ALA A 688 9.78 -1.46 42.52
C ALA A 688 10.52 -2.33 41.50
N ASN A 689 11.13 -1.72 40.48
CA ASN A 689 11.96 -2.40 39.49
C ASN A 689 13.45 -2.06 39.63
N LEU A 690 13.89 -1.60 40.79
CA LEU A 690 15.29 -1.24 41.09
C LEU A 690 15.87 -0.23 40.10
N GLY A 691 15.04 0.68 39.58
CA GLY A 691 15.43 1.66 38.56
C GLY A 691 15.63 1.08 37.14
N THR A 692 15.28 -0.17 36.92
CA THR A 692 15.60 -0.94 35.71
C THR A 692 14.40 -0.98 34.73
N GLY A 693 14.66 -0.82 33.44
CA GLY A 693 13.71 -1.07 32.36
C GLY A 693 13.94 -2.45 31.72
N ILE A 694 12.91 -3.05 31.17
CA ILE A 694 13.01 -4.32 30.42
C ILE A 694 12.89 -4.01 28.94
N LEU A 695 13.95 -4.27 28.17
CA LEU A 695 14.02 -4.00 26.73
C LEU A 695 13.22 -5.03 25.94
N LEU A 696 12.34 -4.53 25.08
CA LEU A 696 11.48 -5.30 24.19
C LEU A 696 11.78 -4.97 22.73
N HIS A 697 11.61 -5.96 21.85
CA HIS A 697 11.72 -5.79 20.40
C HIS A 697 10.62 -6.58 19.68
N TYR A 698 9.83 -5.89 18.87
CA TYR A 698 8.93 -6.45 17.86
C TYR A 698 9.64 -6.35 16.52
N ASP A 699 10.21 -7.44 16.07
CA ASP A 699 11.00 -7.50 14.85
C ASP A 699 10.10 -7.75 13.64
N TYR A 700 10.28 -6.98 12.55
CA TYR A 700 9.55 -7.12 11.28
C TYR A 700 10.42 -7.71 10.17
N SER A 701 11.69 -8.05 10.43
CA SER A 701 12.68 -8.39 9.42
C SER A 701 12.75 -9.86 8.99
N GLY A 702 11.90 -10.76 9.56
CA GLY A 702 11.99 -12.19 9.31
C GLY A 702 10.67 -12.89 8.93
N PRO A 703 10.72 -14.06 8.29
CA PRO A 703 9.54 -14.90 8.12
C PRO A 703 9.07 -15.40 9.51
N GLY A 704 7.80 -15.17 9.83
CA GLY A 704 7.24 -15.42 11.17
C GLY A 704 7.30 -14.21 12.09
N THR A 705 7.37 -13.01 11.52
CA THR A 705 7.43 -11.73 12.24
C THR A 705 6.23 -11.50 13.16
N SER A 706 6.37 -10.55 14.10
CA SER A 706 5.35 -10.18 15.10
C SER A 706 3.96 -9.84 14.57
N LEU A 707 3.84 -9.68 13.24
CA LEU A 707 2.56 -9.48 12.53
C LEU A 707 1.98 -10.78 11.98
N SER A 708 2.80 -11.82 11.79
CA SER A 708 2.29 -13.14 11.44
C SER A 708 1.63 -13.74 12.69
N VAL A 709 0.36 -13.95 12.59
CA VAL A 709 -0.52 -14.44 13.62
C VAL A 709 0.03 -15.67 14.33
N GLN A 710 0.34 -15.54 15.61
CA GLN A 710 0.31 -16.68 16.54
C GLN A 710 -1.15 -17.08 16.85
N GLY A 711 -1.94 -17.32 15.80
CA GLY A 711 -3.27 -17.88 15.87
C GLY A 711 -3.31 -19.33 15.39
N GLN A 712 -2.17 -19.91 15.06
CA GLN A 712 -2.03 -21.35 14.79
C GLN A 712 -1.52 -22.13 16.02
N SER A 713 -2.07 -21.89 17.17
CA SER A 713 -2.04 -22.90 18.23
C SER A 713 -3.23 -23.83 17.99
N GLN A 714 -2.90 -25.10 17.69
CA GLN A 714 -3.77 -26.28 17.60
C GLN A 714 -4.41 -26.61 16.23
N LEU A 715 -3.61 -26.69 15.19
CA LEU A 715 -3.74 -27.77 14.23
C LEU A 715 -2.33 -28.28 13.94
N HIS A 716 -1.83 -29.13 14.84
CA HIS A 716 -0.72 -30.04 14.56
C HIS A 716 -1.18 -31.11 13.58
N VAL A 717 -1.33 -30.71 12.33
CA VAL A 717 -1.04 -31.55 11.17
C VAL A 717 0.22 -30.91 10.59
N GLY A 718 1.34 -31.65 10.63
CA GLY A 718 2.65 -31.13 10.30
C GLY A 718 2.66 -30.27 9.04
N ALA A 719 2.84 -28.97 9.24
CA ALA A 719 3.14 -28.08 8.12
C ALA A 719 4.40 -28.64 7.44
N PRO A 720 4.38 -28.84 6.11
CA PRO A 720 5.57 -29.25 5.39
C PRO A 720 6.66 -28.22 5.67
N SER A 721 7.88 -28.69 5.98
CA SER A 721 9.01 -27.79 6.17
C SER A 721 9.14 -26.88 4.94
N VAL A 722 9.70 -25.66 5.11
CA VAL A 722 9.99 -24.74 3.98
C VAL A 722 10.69 -25.51 2.84
N GLU A 723 11.55 -26.45 3.19
CA GLU A 723 12.21 -27.36 2.26
C GLU A 723 11.21 -28.26 1.49
N SER A 724 10.19 -28.82 2.14
CA SER A 724 9.20 -29.67 1.49
C SER A 724 8.23 -28.85 0.60
N SER A 725 7.91 -27.62 1.01
CA SER A 725 7.10 -26.68 0.20
C SER A 725 7.87 -26.21 -1.03
N LEU A 726 9.16 -25.89 -0.90
CA LEU A 726 10.04 -25.55 -2.01
C LEU A 726 10.23 -26.76 -2.95
N ARG A 727 10.35 -27.99 -2.42
CA ARG A 727 10.42 -29.20 -3.23
C ARG A 727 9.13 -29.45 -4.01
N ALA A 728 7.97 -29.13 -3.45
CA ALA A 728 6.68 -29.27 -4.13
C ALA A 728 6.50 -28.24 -5.27
N LEU A 729 7.03 -27.03 -5.10
CA LEU A 729 7.02 -25.97 -6.13
C LEU A 729 8.02 -26.23 -7.26
N LEU A 730 9.10 -26.98 -6.97
CA LEU A 730 10.08 -27.39 -7.98
C LEU A 730 9.55 -28.64 -8.70
N GLY A 731 9.24 -28.52 -9.97
CA GLY A 731 8.88 -29.70 -10.78
C GLY A 731 9.95 -30.80 -10.70
N PRO A 732 9.61 -32.06 -11.04
CA PRO A 732 10.46 -33.25 -10.81
C PRO A 732 11.91 -33.13 -11.32
N LYS A 733 12.13 -32.37 -12.39
CA LYS A 733 13.47 -32.15 -12.98
C LYS A 733 14.36 -31.21 -12.16
N ARG A 734 13.80 -30.36 -11.29
CA ARG A 734 14.55 -29.41 -10.47
C ARG A 734 14.71 -29.86 -9.01
N GLN A 735 13.92 -30.82 -8.56
CA GLN A 735 13.99 -31.37 -7.19
C GLN A 735 15.34 -32.05 -6.90
N SER A 736 15.99 -32.62 -7.90
CA SER A 736 17.31 -33.26 -7.75
C SER A 736 18.47 -32.26 -7.55
N ALA A 737 18.24 -30.99 -7.89
CA ALA A 737 19.24 -29.91 -7.73
C ALA A 737 19.12 -29.18 -6.40
N PHE A 738 18.15 -29.51 -5.58
CA PHE A 738 17.93 -28.85 -4.28
C PHE A 738 19.00 -29.26 -3.28
N ALA A 739 19.92 -28.34 -2.97
CA ALA A 739 20.92 -28.47 -1.92
C ALA A 739 20.81 -27.29 -0.96
N ARG A 740 20.94 -27.56 0.37
CA ARG A 740 20.81 -26.55 1.44
C ARG A 740 21.76 -25.37 1.31
N ASP A 741 22.89 -25.55 0.64
CA ASP A 741 23.97 -24.55 0.54
C ASP A 741 23.93 -23.69 -0.72
N ARG A 742 22.89 -23.86 -1.58
CA ARG A 742 22.72 -23.04 -2.77
C ARG A 742 21.77 -21.88 -2.51
N SER A 743 22.13 -20.70 -2.99
CA SER A 743 21.23 -19.54 -2.90
C SER A 743 19.97 -19.79 -3.75
N LEU A 744 18.84 -19.23 -3.36
CA LEU A 744 17.58 -19.33 -4.11
C LEU A 744 17.74 -18.78 -5.54
N ARG A 745 18.63 -17.79 -5.74
CA ARG A 745 19.02 -17.28 -7.07
C ARG A 745 19.68 -18.34 -7.95
N ASP A 746 20.60 -19.12 -7.37
CA ASP A 746 21.32 -20.19 -8.11
C ASP A 746 20.38 -21.32 -8.54
N MET A 747 19.23 -21.44 -7.90
CA MET A 747 18.18 -22.41 -8.23
C MET A 747 17.14 -21.85 -9.21
N GLY A 748 17.28 -20.57 -9.64
CA GLY A 748 16.33 -19.88 -10.51
C GLY A 748 15.00 -19.56 -9.84
N LEU A 749 15.03 -19.41 -8.51
CA LEU A 749 13.90 -18.97 -7.68
C LEU A 749 14.20 -17.56 -7.24
N ASP A 750 13.63 -16.59 -7.93
CA ASP A 750 13.62 -15.19 -7.48
C ASP A 750 12.53 -14.96 -6.45
N SER A 751 12.64 -13.80 -5.79
CA SER A 751 11.75 -13.38 -4.71
C SER A 751 10.23 -13.42 -5.02
N LEU A 752 9.85 -13.58 -6.29
CA LEU A 752 8.46 -13.71 -6.74
C LEU A 752 7.92 -15.15 -6.76
N ALA A 753 8.78 -16.15 -6.84
CA ALA A 753 8.36 -17.56 -6.75
C ALA A 753 8.03 -17.97 -5.30
N LEU A 754 8.40 -17.12 -4.31
CA LEU A 754 8.14 -17.29 -2.89
C LEU A 754 7.03 -16.36 -2.36
N LEU A 755 6.54 -15.44 -3.21
CA LEU A 755 5.35 -14.62 -3.01
C LEU A 755 4.13 -15.24 -3.70
#